data_00ab85167bbde7171f290b30609aa3e6
#
_entry.id   00ab85167bbde7171f290b30609aa3e6
#
_cell.length_a   1.000
_cell.length_b   1.000
_cell.length_c   1.000
_cell.angle_alpha   90.00
_cell.angle_beta   90.00
_cell.angle_gamma   90.00
#
_symmetry.space_group_name_H-M   'P 1'
#
loop_
_entity.id
_entity.type
_entity.pdbx_description
1 polymer ?
#
loop_
_entity_poly.entity_id
_entity_poly.type
_entity_poly.pdbx_seq_one_letter_code
_entity_poly.pdbx_strand_id
1 'polypeptide(L)'
;MTLNFVNADIESVVKAVGMISNRNFILDPRVKGTVNIVSSKPVARGMTYQILLSALRLQGFAAIEAGGVTKIVPEPDAKQNFSVTGGKDIKASGDRIVTQVYPLQNESAVQLVPILRPLITPNNSISAYAGTNTLVITDYADNIKRINKIIEAIDLPNYGEVAVIKLQYVSALDLAQTLNRLLGEGTSIQQPGGAPQATTGGDSGNKFIVLPDIRSNSLLIRSDSSARIARARALAMQLDVTGSQMGNINVVYLRNAEATKLAETLRAILSGDNKLASASSSQTMPGQPGQPVANIATNPSTTSSGSSIQADAQTNSLIITAPDNVYNTLRAVIDKLDARRAQVFVEALIVEVTTDKAAEFGIQWQSPLGSSGINNAVVAGTNFGTGGNNIIGLAASAAAGNPLTPGTGFNLGLLQRLTIGGQEVTGLTALARMLESDANANILSTPNLLTLDNEEAKIIIGKNVPFITGSYAQSTGTTTGATVTPFQTIERRDVGLTLKVKPQVAEGGTVKMQIYQEASSIQDTTNAAGVITNKRSIESTVLVDDGQIIVLGGLIQDDVRDGLDKVPGLGDIPFLGSLFKYETRKHVKTNLMVFLRPRVLRNATAAATLTGDRYDYIRNEQSLSATGSHLFLPNTPPPLLPKLKPQPVPADAEKPAGP
;
A
#
# COMPACT_ATOMS: atom_id res chain seq x y z
N MET A 1 -25.00 -101.89 -19.61
CA MET A 1 -25.66 -102.22 -18.36
C MET A 1 -26.60 -101.05 -18.00
N THR A 2 -27.88 -101.31 -17.75
CA THR A 2 -28.81 -100.27 -17.40
C THR A 2 -28.89 -100.14 -15.86
N LEU A 3 -28.79 -98.96 -15.33
CA LEU A 3 -28.92 -98.68 -13.89
C LEU A 3 -30.32 -98.20 -13.62
N ASN A 4 -31.06 -98.90 -12.78
CA ASN A 4 -32.38 -98.49 -12.36
C ASN A 4 -32.52 -98.68 -10.85
N PHE A 5 -32.26 -97.59 -10.12
CA PHE A 5 -32.40 -97.52 -8.66
C PHE A 5 -33.49 -96.49 -8.35
N VAL A 6 -34.65 -96.95 -7.93
CA VAL A 6 -35.74 -96.06 -7.55
C VAL A 6 -35.92 -96.14 -6.04
N ASN A 7 -35.78 -95.04 -5.36
CA ASN A 7 -35.88 -94.91 -3.91
C ASN A 7 -34.97 -95.92 -3.15
N ALA A 8 -33.81 -96.19 -3.71
CA ALA A 8 -32.84 -97.17 -3.15
C ALA A 8 -31.94 -96.45 -2.10
N ASP A 9 -31.65 -97.16 -1.02
CA ASP A 9 -30.75 -96.70 0.04
C ASP A 9 -29.35 -96.49 -0.51
N ILE A 10 -28.71 -95.41 -0.15
CA ILE A 10 -27.36 -94.97 -0.61
C ILE A 10 -26.37 -96.13 -0.39
N GLU A 11 -26.40 -96.75 0.74
CA GLU A 11 -25.50 -97.87 1.05
C GLU A 11 -25.59 -99.02 0.03
N SER A 12 -26.82 -99.40 -0.32
CA SER A 12 -27.11 -100.45 -1.31
C SER A 12 -26.65 -100.05 -2.71
N VAL A 13 -26.82 -98.76 -3.09
CA VAL A 13 -26.40 -98.25 -4.39
C VAL A 13 -24.87 -98.20 -4.49
N VAL A 14 -24.22 -97.70 -3.43
CA VAL A 14 -22.75 -97.68 -3.38
C VAL A 14 -22.14 -99.07 -3.44
N LYS A 15 -22.72 -100.05 -2.77
CA LYS A 15 -22.28 -101.40 -2.81
C LYS A 15 -22.42 -102.02 -4.23
N ALA A 16 -23.54 -101.76 -4.87
CA ALA A 16 -23.80 -102.21 -6.23
C ALA A 16 -22.85 -101.57 -7.25
N VAL A 17 -22.66 -100.23 -7.16
CA VAL A 17 -21.72 -99.49 -8.03
C VAL A 17 -20.27 -99.90 -7.74
N GLY A 18 -19.90 -100.24 -6.52
CA GLY A 18 -18.61 -100.76 -6.12
C GLY A 18 -18.26 -102.04 -6.84
N MET A 19 -19.20 -102.98 -6.89
CA MET A 19 -19.04 -104.29 -7.64
C MET A 19 -18.91 -104.02 -9.15
N ILE A 20 -19.67 -103.09 -9.71
CA ILE A 20 -19.65 -102.79 -11.14
C ILE A 20 -18.38 -102.05 -11.56
N SER A 21 -17.92 -101.08 -10.76
CA SER A 21 -16.76 -100.25 -11.05
C SER A 21 -15.42 -100.84 -10.56
N ASN A 22 -15.45 -101.96 -9.84
CA ASN A 22 -14.31 -102.54 -9.18
C ASN A 22 -13.53 -101.62 -8.26
N ARG A 23 -14.29 -100.85 -7.43
CA ARG A 23 -13.75 -99.89 -6.49
C ARG A 23 -14.20 -100.17 -5.07
N ASN A 24 -13.29 -99.95 -4.10
CA ASN A 24 -13.59 -100.09 -2.69
C ASN A 24 -14.14 -98.78 -2.14
N PHE A 25 -15.28 -98.86 -1.44
CA PHE A 25 -15.90 -97.71 -0.82
C PHE A 25 -15.90 -97.83 0.70
N ILE A 26 -15.67 -96.72 1.39
CA ILE A 26 -15.87 -96.53 2.83
C ILE A 26 -16.94 -95.47 3.00
N LEU A 27 -18.03 -95.80 3.71
CA LEU A 27 -19.10 -94.88 3.99
C LEU A 27 -18.93 -94.31 5.40
N ASP A 28 -19.08 -93.01 5.53
CA ASP A 28 -19.21 -92.33 6.84
C ASP A 28 -20.58 -92.74 7.46
N PRO A 29 -20.68 -93.02 8.75
CA PRO A 29 -21.93 -93.42 9.40
C PRO A 29 -23.07 -92.36 9.26
N ARG A 30 -22.72 -91.17 8.91
CA ARG A 30 -23.69 -90.07 8.70
C ARG A 30 -24.32 -90.04 7.28
N VAL A 31 -23.81 -90.88 6.37
CA VAL A 31 -24.30 -90.97 5.00
C VAL A 31 -25.54 -91.88 5.00
N LYS A 32 -26.73 -91.20 5.10
CA LYS A 32 -28.02 -91.91 5.07
C LYS A 32 -28.94 -91.18 4.11
N GLY A 33 -29.77 -91.89 3.37
CA GLY A 33 -30.73 -91.29 2.43
C GLY A 33 -31.07 -92.24 1.29
N THR A 34 -31.97 -91.85 0.44
CA THR A 34 -32.40 -92.61 -0.74
C THR A 34 -32.04 -91.86 -2.02
N VAL A 35 -31.61 -92.63 -3.02
CA VAL A 35 -31.17 -92.06 -4.30
C VAL A 35 -32.03 -92.69 -5.43
N ASN A 36 -32.42 -91.83 -6.36
CA ASN A 36 -33.08 -92.23 -7.60
C ASN A 36 -32.11 -92.07 -8.76
N ILE A 37 -31.72 -93.20 -9.34
CA ILE A 37 -30.87 -93.24 -10.55
C ILE A 37 -31.64 -94.08 -11.60
N VAL A 38 -32.08 -93.40 -12.64
CA VAL A 38 -32.77 -94.07 -13.76
C VAL A 38 -32.00 -93.85 -15.04
N SER A 39 -31.52 -94.89 -15.67
CA SER A 39 -30.79 -94.86 -16.93
C SER A 39 -31.61 -95.50 -18.04
N SER A 40 -32.03 -94.70 -19.03
CA SER A 40 -32.78 -95.18 -20.20
C SER A 40 -31.89 -95.89 -21.25
N LYS A 41 -30.59 -95.70 -21.20
CA LYS A 41 -29.62 -96.23 -22.13
C LYS A 41 -28.54 -97.04 -21.38
N PRO A 42 -27.91 -98.06 -22.00
CA PRO A 42 -26.82 -98.77 -21.39
C PRO A 42 -25.63 -97.86 -21.08
N VAL A 43 -25.16 -97.88 -19.84
CA VAL A 43 -24.09 -97.03 -19.34
C VAL A 43 -22.77 -97.78 -19.35
N ALA A 44 -21.66 -97.17 -19.81
CA ALA A 44 -20.32 -97.75 -19.75
C ALA A 44 -19.85 -97.87 -18.28
N ARG A 45 -19.05 -98.89 -17.93
CA ARG A 45 -18.57 -99.12 -16.55
C ARG A 45 -17.87 -97.89 -15.91
N GLY A 46 -17.09 -97.07 -16.68
CA GLY A 46 -16.44 -95.88 -16.18
C GLY A 46 -17.42 -94.70 -15.87
N MET A 47 -18.54 -94.67 -16.62
CA MET A 47 -19.56 -93.60 -16.45
C MET A 47 -20.49 -93.88 -15.24
N THR A 48 -20.62 -95.20 -14.85
CA THR A 48 -21.41 -95.60 -13.68
C THR A 48 -20.91 -94.90 -12.40
N TYR A 49 -19.60 -94.79 -12.25
CA TYR A 49 -19.00 -94.12 -11.12
C TYR A 49 -19.29 -92.61 -11.15
N GLN A 50 -19.25 -91.92 -12.30
CA GLN A 50 -19.58 -90.52 -12.43
C GLN A 50 -21.06 -90.24 -12.09
N ILE A 51 -21.98 -91.15 -12.52
CA ILE A 51 -23.40 -91.06 -12.17
C ILE A 51 -23.60 -91.20 -10.65
N LEU A 52 -22.86 -92.08 -9.99
CA LEU A 52 -22.89 -92.20 -8.54
C LEU A 52 -22.41 -90.93 -7.88
N LEU A 53 -21.31 -90.33 -8.36
CA LEU A 53 -20.79 -89.04 -7.82
C LEU A 53 -21.82 -87.90 -7.94
N SER A 54 -22.49 -87.80 -9.09
CA SER A 54 -23.53 -86.79 -9.29
C SER A 54 -24.76 -87.03 -8.40
N ALA A 55 -25.17 -88.28 -8.21
CA ALA A 55 -26.25 -88.64 -7.34
C ALA A 55 -25.97 -88.40 -5.86
N LEU A 56 -24.75 -88.68 -5.40
CA LEU A 56 -24.29 -88.34 -4.04
C LEU A 56 -24.24 -86.84 -3.80
N ARG A 57 -23.81 -86.07 -4.80
CA ARG A 57 -23.79 -84.61 -4.72
C ARG A 57 -25.17 -84.04 -4.54
N LEU A 58 -26.18 -84.58 -5.23
CA LEU A 58 -27.58 -84.12 -5.07
C LEU A 58 -28.12 -84.35 -3.65
N GLN A 59 -27.54 -85.33 -2.94
CA GLN A 59 -27.92 -85.65 -1.55
C GLN A 59 -26.98 -84.93 -0.52
N GLY A 60 -26.06 -84.09 -0.96
CA GLY A 60 -25.14 -83.34 -0.08
C GLY A 60 -23.93 -84.21 0.40
N PHE A 61 -23.56 -85.25 -0.31
CA PHE A 61 -22.41 -86.07 -0.02
C PHE A 61 -21.37 -85.99 -1.12
N ALA A 62 -20.11 -86.05 -0.72
CA ALA A 62 -18.98 -86.06 -1.67
C ALA A 62 -18.12 -87.34 -1.51
N ALA A 63 -17.55 -87.82 -2.62
CA ALA A 63 -16.63 -88.94 -2.62
C ALA A 63 -15.19 -88.43 -2.77
N ILE A 64 -14.31 -88.90 -1.88
CA ILE A 64 -12.90 -88.50 -1.84
C ILE A 64 -12.08 -89.77 -2.10
N GLU A 65 -11.22 -89.78 -3.12
CA GLU A 65 -10.30 -90.84 -3.41
C GLU A 65 -8.98 -90.66 -2.62
N ALA A 66 -8.66 -91.58 -1.74
CA ALA A 66 -7.42 -91.60 -0.98
C ALA A 66 -6.87 -92.97 -0.86
N GLY A 67 -5.62 -93.20 -1.29
CA GLY A 67 -4.94 -94.50 -1.14
C GLY A 67 -5.61 -95.66 -1.82
N GLY A 68 -6.31 -95.50 -2.96
CA GLY A 68 -7.01 -96.51 -3.70
C GLY A 68 -8.39 -96.91 -3.16
N VAL A 69 -8.88 -96.21 -2.13
CA VAL A 69 -10.21 -96.41 -1.55
C VAL A 69 -10.99 -95.05 -1.69
N THR A 70 -12.28 -95.18 -2.05
CA THR A 70 -13.16 -93.99 -2.15
C THR A 70 -13.96 -93.83 -0.85
N LYS A 71 -13.76 -92.79 -0.14
CA LYS A 71 -14.52 -92.42 1.08
C LYS A 71 -15.71 -91.51 0.69
N ILE A 72 -16.90 -91.87 1.15
CA ILE A 72 -18.09 -91.07 0.99
C ILE A 72 -18.36 -90.35 2.32
N VAL A 73 -18.33 -88.99 2.33
CA VAL A 73 -18.48 -88.16 3.49
C VAL A 73 -19.47 -87.06 3.19
N PRO A 74 -20.04 -86.37 4.24
CA PRO A 74 -20.83 -85.19 4.01
C PRO A 74 -19.98 -84.12 3.30
N GLU A 75 -20.59 -83.35 2.40
CA GLU A 75 -19.91 -82.33 1.57
C GLU A 75 -19.12 -81.27 2.38
N PRO A 76 -19.61 -80.79 3.53
CA PRO A 76 -18.83 -79.84 4.36
C PRO A 76 -17.51 -80.38 4.90
N ASP A 77 -17.47 -81.72 5.15
CA ASP A 77 -16.30 -82.41 5.69
C ASP A 77 -15.31 -82.84 4.60
N ALA A 78 -15.75 -82.90 3.38
CA ALA A 78 -14.96 -83.34 2.22
C ALA A 78 -13.72 -82.45 1.99
N LYS A 79 -13.80 -81.16 2.25
CA LYS A 79 -12.68 -80.17 2.10
C LYS A 79 -11.54 -80.38 3.12
N GLN A 80 -11.82 -81.03 4.25
CA GLN A 80 -10.82 -81.33 5.29
C GLN A 80 -10.11 -82.63 5.10
N ASN A 81 -10.66 -83.47 4.24
CA ASN A 81 -10.06 -84.74 3.88
C ASN A 81 -9.29 -84.58 2.56
N PHE A 82 -8.28 -85.44 2.30
CA PHE A 82 -7.38 -85.37 1.17
C PHE A 82 -8.09 -85.04 -0.14
N SER A 83 -8.02 -83.85 -0.61
CA SER A 83 -8.41 -83.42 -1.95
C SER A 83 -7.17 -83.29 -2.84
N VAL A 84 -7.27 -83.69 -4.09
CA VAL A 84 -6.18 -83.50 -5.04
C VAL A 84 -5.85 -82.02 -5.16
N THR A 85 -4.63 -81.65 -4.77
CA THR A 85 -4.13 -80.33 -4.97
C THR A 85 -3.44 -80.24 -6.31
N GLY A 86 -3.99 -79.47 -7.24
CA GLY A 86 -3.47 -79.32 -8.60
C GLY A 86 -2.82 -77.98 -8.81
N GLY A 87 -1.78 -77.95 -9.67
CA GLY A 87 -1.29 -76.68 -10.27
C GLY A 87 -2.23 -76.23 -11.38
N LYS A 88 -1.72 -75.40 -12.33
CA LYS A 88 -2.50 -74.70 -13.36
C LYS A 88 -3.41 -75.58 -14.23
N ASP A 89 -3.09 -76.92 -14.42
CA ASP A 89 -3.87 -77.86 -15.23
C ASP A 89 -4.52 -78.94 -14.38
N ILE A 90 -5.86 -78.97 -14.37
CA ILE A 90 -6.64 -80.02 -13.70
C ILE A 90 -6.90 -81.20 -14.67
N LYS A 91 -6.32 -82.30 -14.37
CA LYS A 91 -6.64 -83.59 -15.07
C LYS A 91 -7.92 -84.24 -14.53
N ALA A 92 -8.46 -83.75 -13.42
CA ALA A 92 -9.69 -84.27 -12.85
C ALA A 92 -10.93 -83.73 -13.62
N SER A 93 -11.96 -84.59 -13.75
CA SER A 93 -13.23 -84.21 -14.37
C SER A 93 -14.41 -84.76 -13.58
N GLY A 94 -15.57 -84.16 -13.71
CA GLY A 94 -16.79 -84.56 -13.02
C GLY A 94 -16.92 -83.97 -11.60
N ASP A 95 -17.83 -84.56 -10.78
CA ASP A 95 -18.23 -84.04 -9.45
C ASP A 95 -17.23 -84.49 -8.33
N ARG A 96 -15.94 -84.30 -8.56
CA ARG A 96 -14.88 -84.51 -7.58
C ARG A 96 -14.47 -83.18 -7.00
N ILE A 97 -14.29 -83.05 -5.65
CA ILE A 97 -13.76 -81.90 -5.00
C ILE A 97 -12.26 -81.82 -5.21
N VAL A 98 -11.76 -80.71 -5.69
CA VAL A 98 -10.36 -80.43 -5.97
C VAL A 98 -10.00 -79.03 -5.40
N THR A 99 -8.78 -78.95 -4.86
CA THR A 99 -8.23 -77.62 -4.46
C THR A 99 -7.22 -77.23 -5.54
N GLN A 100 -7.39 -75.98 -6.02
CA GLN A 100 -6.48 -75.42 -7.01
C GLN A 100 -5.94 -74.04 -6.53
N VAL A 101 -4.67 -73.84 -6.86
CA VAL A 101 -3.94 -72.61 -6.54
C VAL A 101 -3.69 -71.80 -7.81
N TYR A 102 -4.16 -70.56 -7.86
CA TYR A 102 -4.03 -69.66 -9.02
C TYR A 102 -3.12 -68.54 -8.67
N PRO A 103 -1.88 -68.43 -9.15
CA PRO A 103 -1.08 -67.27 -9.08
C PRO A 103 -1.59 -66.22 -10.10
N LEU A 104 -1.99 -65.05 -9.63
CA LEU A 104 -2.43 -63.93 -10.47
C LEU A 104 -1.23 -63.02 -10.79
N GLN A 105 -1.17 -62.50 -12.02
CA GLN A 105 -0.07 -61.68 -12.49
C GLN A 105 -0.45 -60.20 -12.53
N ASN A 106 -1.68 -59.87 -12.90
CA ASN A 106 -2.11 -58.51 -13.19
C ASN A 106 -3.15 -57.97 -12.19
N GLU A 107 -4.07 -58.80 -11.74
CA GLU A 107 -5.14 -58.44 -10.83
C GLU A 107 -4.86 -58.87 -9.38
N SER A 108 -5.49 -58.17 -8.41
CA SER A 108 -5.34 -58.48 -6.99
C SER A 108 -6.21 -59.68 -6.60
N ALA A 109 -5.60 -60.73 -6.03
CA ALA A 109 -6.30 -61.91 -5.53
C ALA A 109 -7.37 -61.54 -4.47
N VAL A 110 -7.12 -60.53 -3.63
CA VAL A 110 -8.04 -60.08 -2.58
C VAL A 110 -9.32 -59.49 -3.19
N GLN A 111 -9.18 -58.76 -4.30
CA GLN A 111 -10.32 -58.10 -4.97
C GLN A 111 -11.17 -59.08 -5.77
N LEU A 112 -10.59 -60.18 -6.24
CA LEU A 112 -11.31 -61.23 -7.00
C LEU A 112 -12.15 -62.14 -6.10
N VAL A 113 -11.79 -62.31 -4.82
CA VAL A 113 -12.56 -63.16 -3.88
C VAL A 113 -14.03 -62.80 -3.80
N PRO A 114 -14.46 -61.55 -3.56
CA PRO A 114 -15.86 -61.20 -3.48
C PRO A 114 -16.61 -61.39 -4.81
N ILE A 115 -15.92 -61.28 -5.96
CA ILE A 115 -16.49 -61.45 -7.29
C ILE A 115 -16.72 -62.91 -7.62
N LEU A 116 -15.76 -63.79 -7.25
CA LEU A 116 -15.79 -65.21 -7.55
C LEU A 116 -16.60 -66.02 -6.51
N ARG A 117 -16.72 -65.55 -5.27
CA ARG A 117 -17.43 -66.27 -4.18
C ARG A 117 -18.88 -66.65 -4.52
N PRO A 118 -19.71 -65.87 -5.20
CA PRO A 118 -21.07 -66.25 -5.60
C PRO A 118 -21.09 -67.39 -6.63
N LEU A 119 -19.97 -67.66 -7.34
CA LEU A 119 -19.82 -68.65 -8.37
C LEU A 119 -19.35 -70.00 -7.81
N ILE A 120 -18.95 -70.09 -6.56
CA ILE A 120 -18.48 -71.28 -5.83
C ILE A 120 -19.65 -71.88 -5.08
N THR A 121 -19.69 -73.18 -5.02
CA THR A 121 -20.75 -73.90 -4.32
C THR A 121 -20.74 -73.56 -2.82
N PRO A 122 -21.92 -73.51 -2.16
CA PRO A 122 -22.06 -72.97 -0.80
C PRO A 122 -21.16 -73.61 0.26
N ASN A 123 -20.90 -74.89 0.12
CA ASN A 123 -20.10 -75.71 1.08
C ASN A 123 -18.59 -75.68 0.80
N ASN A 124 -18.18 -75.02 -0.29
CA ASN A 124 -16.78 -74.90 -0.73
C ASN A 124 -16.16 -73.55 -0.41
N SER A 125 -14.86 -73.37 -0.58
CA SER A 125 -14.12 -72.24 -0.12
C SER A 125 -13.24 -71.60 -1.19
N ILE A 126 -13.17 -70.25 -1.12
CA ILE A 126 -12.18 -69.42 -1.82
C ILE A 126 -11.45 -68.59 -0.80
N SER A 127 -10.17 -68.49 -0.89
CA SER A 127 -9.32 -67.63 -0.09
C SER A 127 -8.22 -67.02 -0.95
N ALA A 128 -7.82 -65.79 -0.62
CA ALA A 128 -6.69 -65.11 -1.24
C ALA A 128 -5.51 -65.09 -0.28
N TYR A 129 -4.32 -65.37 -0.78
CA TYR A 129 -3.08 -65.15 -0.06
C TYR A 129 -2.38 -63.90 -0.64
N ALA A 130 -2.43 -62.81 0.12
CA ALA A 130 -1.95 -61.50 -0.33
C ALA A 130 -0.44 -61.48 -0.58
N GLY A 131 0.36 -62.25 0.16
CA GLY A 131 1.83 -62.26 0.06
C GLY A 131 2.38 -62.69 -1.29
N THR A 132 1.72 -63.62 -1.99
CA THR A 132 2.11 -64.10 -3.31
C THR A 132 1.07 -63.83 -4.39
N ASN A 133 0.06 -63.01 -4.08
CA ASN A 133 -1.06 -62.69 -4.96
C ASN A 133 -1.72 -63.96 -5.57
N THR A 134 -2.01 -64.96 -4.73
CA THR A 134 -2.57 -66.25 -5.17
C THR A 134 -3.98 -66.45 -4.63
N LEU A 135 -4.83 -67.08 -5.48
CA LEU A 135 -6.15 -67.56 -5.09
C LEU A 135 -6.09 -69.03 -4.82
N VAL A 136 -6.64 -69.45 -3.71
CA VAL A 136 -6.83 -70.88 -3.39
C VAL A 136 -8.33 -71.17 -3.44
N ILE A 137 -8.74 -72.04 -4.39
CA ILE A 137 -10.15 -72.33 -4.63
C ILE A 137 -10.32 -73.87 -4.42
N THR A 138 -11.25 -74.22 -3.56
CA THR A 138 -11.65 -75.66 -3.36
C THR A 138 -13.10 -75.73 -3.81
N ASP A 139 -13.34 -76.50 -4.88
CA ASP A 139 -14.68 -76.71 -5.44
C ASP A 139 -14.67 -78.01 -6.34
N TYR A 140 -15.80 -78.32 -6.95
CA TYR A 140 -15.90 -79.36 -7.92
C TYR A 140 -15.07 -79.13 -9.18
N ALA A 141 -14.43 -80.17 -9.72
CA ALA A 141 -13.49 -80.03 -10.81
C ALA A 141 -14.05 -79.33 -12.05
N ASP A 142 -15.29 -79.58 -12.42
CA ASP A 142 -15.90 -78.90 -13.56
C ASP A 142 -16.24 -77.45 -13.29
N ASN A 143 -16.59 -77.10 -12.03
CA ASN A 143 -16.79 -75.66 -11.66
C ASN A 143 -15.46 -74.89 -11.61
N ILE A 144 -14.41 -75.57 -11.14
CA ILE A 144 -13.07 -74.98 -11.14
C ILE A 144 -12.58 -74.69 -12.58
N LYS A 145 -12.86 -75.55 -13.54
CA LYS A 145 -12.52 -75.35 -14.97
C LYS A 145 -13.27 -74.10 -15.52
N ARG A 146 -14.53 -73.93 -15.11
CA ARG A 146 -15.32 -72.72 -15.47
C ARG A 146 -14.72 -71.44 -14.85
N ILE A 147 -14.38 -71.47 -13.55
CA ILE A 147 -13.79 -70.41 -12.82
C ILE A 147 -12.41 -70.02 -13.38
N ASN A 148 -11.58 -71.06 -13.77
CA ASN A 148 -10.29 -70.84 -14.40
C ASN A 148 -10.41 -69.96 -15.67
N LYS A 149 -11.36 -70.27 -16.56
CA LYS A 149 -11.62 -69.46 -17.76
C LYS A 149 -12.03 -68.04 -17.44
N ILE A 150 -12.76 -67.83 -16.34
CA ILE A 150 -13.16 -66.50 -15.88
C ILE A 150 -11.96 -65.77 -15.34
N ILE A 151 -11.10 -66.42 -14.54
CA ILE A 151 -9.88 -65.82 -14.00
C ILE A 151 -8.94 -65.41 -15.14
N GLU A 152 -8.72 -66.34 -16.14
CA GLU A 152 -7.89 -66.00 -17.31
C GLU A 152 -8.42 -64.86 -18.15
N ALA A 153 -9.73 -64.68 -18.20
CA ALA A 153 -10.35 -63.55 -18.89
C ALA A 153 -10.26 -62.22 -18.11
N ILE A 154 -10.09 -62.28 -16.78
CA ILE A 154 -10.00 -61.10 -15.91
C ILE A 154 -8.53 -60.70 -15.69
N ASP A 155 -7.61 -61.69 -15.51
CA ASP A 155 -6.18 -61.45 -15.26
C ASP A 155 -5.42 -61.07 -16.54
N LEU A 156 -6.00 -60.17 -17.34
CA LEU A 156 -5.35 -59.60 -18.51
C LEU A 156 -4.42 -58.46 -18.11
N PRO A 157 -3.25 -58.29 -18.78
CA PRO A 157 -2.35 -57.19 -18.49
C PRO A 157 -3.02 -55.86 -18.79
N ASN A 158 -3.42 -55.18 -17.73
CA ASN A 158 -3.97 -53.82 -17.81
C ASN A 158 -2.80 -52.83 -17.76
N TYR A 159 -2.13 -52.63 -18.88
CA TYR A 159 -1.11 -51.58 -19.02
C TYR A 159 -1.86 -50.26 -18.99
N GLY A 160 -1.89 -49.60 -17.85
CA GLY A 160 -2.36 -48.22 -17.78
C GLY A 160 -1.60 -47.37 -18.82
N GLU A 161 -2.29 -47.04 -19.90
CA GLU A 161 -1.72 -46.27 -21.00
C GLU A 161 -1.25 -44.91 -20.45
N VAL A 162 0.04 -44.58 -20.62
CA VAL A 162 0.59 -43.27 -20.27
C VAL A 162 0.58 -42.43 -21.54
N ALA A 163 -0.27 -41.43 -21.55
CA ALA A 163 -0.32 -40.45 -22.63
C ALA A 163 0.47 -39.18 -22.25
N VAL A 164 1.33 -38.75 -23.15
CA VAL A 164 2.04 -37.47 -23.03
C VAL A 164 1.38 -36.45 -23.95
N ILE A 165 0.94 -35.33 -23.38
CA ILE A 165 0.31 -34.22 -24.12
C ILE A 165 1.19 -33.01 -23.98
N LYS A 166 1.76 -32.49 -25.07
CA LYS A 166 2.52 -31.24 -25.10
C LYS A 166 1.55 -30.05 -25.16
N LEU A 167 1.78 -29.05 -24.32
CA LEU A 167 1.04 -27.83 -24.26
C LEU A 167 1.81 -26.70 -24.96
N GLN A 168 1.09 -25.82 -25.66
CA GLN A 168 1.69 -24.72 -26.41
C GLN A 168 1.54 -23.37 -25.68
N TYR A 169 0.42 -23.13 -25.01
CA TYR A 169 0.05 -21.82 -24.48
C TYR A 169 -0.12 -21.80 -22.98
N VAL A 170 -0.62 -22.87 -22.37
CA VAL A 170 -0.94 -22.92 -20.95
C VAL A 170 0.15 -23.65 -20.17
N SER A 171 0.39 -23.24 -18.91
CA SER A 171 1.31 -23.92 -18.02
C SER A 171 0.81 -25.33 -17.68
N ALA A 172 1.69 -26.34 -17.83
CA ALA A 172 1.37 -27.72 -17.47
C ALA A 172 0.95 -27.87 -16.01
N LEU A 173 1.48 -27.04 -15.10
CA LEU A 173 1.15 -27.08 -13.67
C LEU A 173 -0.31 -26.71 -13.42
N ASP A 174 -0.78 -25.61 -14.02
CA ASP A 174 -2.12 -25.07 -13.80
C ASP A 174 -3.18 -25.95 -14.46
N LEU A 175 -2.87 -26.44 -15.67
CA LEU A 175 -3.77 -27.34 -16.38
C LEU A 175 -3.89 -28.69 -15.70
N ALA A 176 -2.79 -29.23 -15.12
CA ALA A 176 -2.82 -30.46 -14.34
C ALA A 176 -3.72 -30.35 -13.12
N GLN A 177 -3.67 -29.24 -12.39
CA GLN A 177 -4.54 -29.00 -11.24
C GLN A 177 -6.02 -28.94 -11.65
N THR A 178 -6.31 -28.27 -12.77
CA THR A 178 -7.67 -28.13 -13.30
C THR A 178 -8.22 -29.48 -13.78
N LEU A 179 -7.43 -30.27 -14.50
CA LEU A 179 -7.82 -31.59 -14.96
C LEU A 179 -8.00 -32.56 -13.79
N ASN A 180 -7.15 -32.52 -12.76
CA ASN A 180 -7.32 -33.33 -11.55
C ASN A 180 -8.61 -32.99 -10.80
N ARG A 181 -9.02 -31.70 -10.77
CA ARG A 181 -10.30 -31.28 -10.17
C ARG A 181 -11.52 -31.71 -11.00
N LEU A 182 -11.43 -31.68 -12.34
CA LEU A 182 -12.55 -31.99 -13.23
C LEU A 182 -12.74 -33.50 -13.47
N LEU A 183 -11.65 -34.28 -13.50
CA LEU A 183 -11.66 -35.68 -13.84
C LEU A 183 -11.30 -36.59 -12.67
N GLY A 184 -10.74 -36.08 -11.59
CA GLY A 184 -10.48 -36.78 -10.34
C GLY A 184 -11.79 -36.94 -9.56
N GLU A 185 -12.42 -38.08 -9.61
CA GLU A 185 -13.53 -38.45 -8.75
C GLU A 185 -13.03 -38.57 -7.30
N GLY A 186 -13.53 -37.68 -6.42
CA GLY A 186 -13.50 -37.91 -4.97
C GLY A 186 -12.46 -37.23 -4.12
N THR A 187 -12.15 -35.93 -4.37
CA THR A 187 -11.65 -35.08 -3.27
C THR A 187 -12.82 -34.26 -2.75
N SER A 188 -13.46 -34.75 -1.69
CA SER A 188 -14.34 -33.95 -0.84
C SER A 188 -13.63 -32.65 -0.48
N ILE A 189 -14.33 -31.54 -0.69
CA ILE A 189 -13.95 -30.21 -0.23
C ILE A 189 -13.68 -30.29 1.27
N GLN A 190 -12.43 -30.31 1.64
CA GLN A 190 -12.01 -30.30 3.04
C GLN A 190 -12.25 -28.88 3.55
N GLN A 191 -13.33 -28.72 4.28
CA GLN A 191 -13.65 -27.52 5.03
C GLN A 191 -12.54 -27.30 6.08
N PRO A 192 -11.94 -26.12 6.20
CA PRO A 192 -10.89 -25.88 7.18
C PRO A 192 -11.48 -25.95 8.59
N GLY A 193 -11.13 -26.96 9.36
CA GLY A 193 -11.49 -27.04 10.78
C GLY A 193 -11.80 -28.42 11.35
N GLY A 194 -11.62 -29.53 10.62
CA GLY A 194 -11.86 -30.88 11.13
C GLY A 194 -10.56 -31.67 11.35
N ALA A 195 -10.43 -32.30 12.50
CA ALA A 195 -9.34 -33.20 12.86
C ALA A 195 -9.19 -34.37 11.85
N PRO A 196 -7.97 -34.90 11.62
CA PRO A 196 -7.75 -35.98 10.65
C PRO A 196 -8.40 -37.27 11.14
N GLN A 197 -9.51 -37.65 10.49
CA GLN A 197 -10.15 -38.95 10.70
C GLN A 197 -9.46 -39.93 9.77
N ALA A 198 -8.80 -40.91 10.35
CA ALA A 198 -8.20 -42.01 9.62
C ALA A 198 -9.29 -42.82 8.91
N THR A 199 -9.45 -42.63 7.62
CA THR A 199 -10.28 -43.51 6.78
C THR A 199 -9.47 -44.72 6.39
N THR A 200 -9.70 -45.80 7.13
CA THR A 200 -9.36 -47.20 6.75
C THR A 200 -10.06 -47.55 5.46
N GLY A 201 -9.26 -47.92 4.45
CA GLY A 201 -9.59 -48.91 3.42
C GLY A 201 -10.81 -48.61 2.56
N GLY A 202 -10.60 -48.00 1.42
CA GLY A 202 -11.62 -47.90 0.38
C GLY A 202 -11.00 -47.64 -0.98
N ASP A 203 -10.98 -48.66 -1.78
CA ASP A 203 -10.98 -48.65 -3.23
C ASP A 203 -9.80 -47.98 -3.95
N SER A 204 -8.76 -48.76 -4.12
CA SER A 204 -7.63 -48.43 -5.01
C SER A 204 -7.89 -48.76 -6.49
N GLY A 205 -9.12 -48.71 -6.92
CA GLY A 205 -9.59 -49.24 -8.20
C GLY A 205 -9.91 -48.21 -9.27
N ASN A 206 -9.29 -47.04 -9.34
CA ASN A 206 -9.43 -46.20 -10.55
C ASN A 206 -8.48 -44.97 -10.49
N LYS A 207 -7.19 -45.22 -10.64
CA LYS A 207 -6.19 -44.16 -10.56
C LYS A 207 -6.11 -43.40 -11.87
N PHE A 208 -6.86 -42.29 -11.95
CA PHE A 208 -6.59 -41.22 -12.92
C PHE A 208 -5.59 -40.24 -12.30
N ILE A 209 -4.39 -40.19 -12.84
CA ILE A 209 -3.29 -39.37 -12.34
C ILE A 209 -2.79 -38.47 -13.47
N VAL A 210 -2.79 -37.17 -13.25
CA VAL A 210 -2.18 -36.18 -14.14
C VAL A 210 -0.97 -35.57 -13.45
N LEU A 211 0.20 -35.74 -14.05
CA LEU A 211 1.46 -35.19 -13.57
C LEU A 211 1.95 -34.13 -14.56
N PRO A 212 2.25 -32.90 -14.12
CA PRO A 212 2.85 -31.89 -14.98
C PRO A 212 4.36 -32.11 -15.10
N ASP A 213 4.89 -32.10 -16.30
CA ASP A 213 6.32 -31.95 -16.57
C ASP A 213 6.61 -30.49 -16.94
N ILE A 214 7.19 -29.75 -16.01
CA ILE A 214 7.49 -28.32 -16.15
C ILE A 214 8.61 -28.09 -17.19
N ARG A 215 9.52 -29.05 -17.37
CA ARG A 215 10.67 -28.90 -18.27
C ARG A 215 10.27 -28.92 -19.74
N SER A 216 9.33 -29.80 -20.09
CA SER A 216 8.84 -29.95 -21.47
C SER A 216 7.48 -29.28 -21.70
N ASN A 217 6.92 -28.59 -20.66
CA ASN A 217 5.55 -28.08 -20.65
C ASN A 217 4.54 -29.11 -21.16
N SER A 218 4.60 -30.31 -20.61
CA SER A 218 3.73 -31.41 -21.02
C SER A 218 3.00 -32.06 -19.84
N LEU A 219 1.86 -32.67 -20.12
CA LEU A 219 1.08 -33.44 -19.17
C LEU A 219 1.32 -34.91 -19.38
N LEU A 220 1.68 -35.60 -18.32
CA LEU A 220 1.72 -37.07 -18.28
C LEU A 220 0.42 -37.54 -17.64
N ILE A 221 -0.41 -38.21 -18.42
CA ILE A 221 -1.70 -38.74 -17.96
C ILE A 221 -1.61 -40.25 -17.91
N ARG A 222 -1.85 -40.83 -16.75
CA ARG A 222 -1.95 -42.27 -16.54
C ARG A 222 -3.38 -42.61 -16.12
N SER A 223 -4.00 -43.56 -16.84
CA SER A 223 -5.33 -44.06 -16.51
C SER A 223 -5.49 -45.49 -16.98
N ASP A 224 -6.33 -46.24 -16.30
CA ASP A 224 -6.72 -47.59 -16.63
C ASP A 224 -7.74 -47.66 -17.78
N SER A 225 -8.30 -46.52 -18.19
CA SER A 225 -9.29 -46.41 -19.25
C SER A 225 -8.83 -45.48 -20.37
N SER A 226 -8.70 -46.01 -21.58
CA SER A 226 -8.38 -45.25 -22.79
C SER A 226 -9.42 -44.15 -23.09
N ALA A 227 -10.68 -44.36 -22.73
CA ALA A 227 -11.74 -43.36 -22.87
C ALA A 227 -11.52 -42.14 -21.97
N ARG A 228 -10.98 -42.33 -20.74
CA ARG A 228 -10.65 -41.20 -19.84
C ARG A 228 -9.44 -40.44 -20.37
N ILE A 229 -8.43 -41.12 -20.93
CA ILE A 229 -7.28 -40.47 -21.57
C ILE A 229 -7.73 -39.63 -22.78
N ALA A 230 -8.61 -40.16 -23.62
CA ALA A 230 -9.15 -39.44 -24.77
C ALA A 230 -9.94 -38.17 -24.32
N ARG A 231 -10.75 -38.29 -23.27
CA ARG A 231 -11.49 -37.18 -22.70
C ARG A 231 -10.56 -36.10 -22.10
N ALA A 232 -9.53 -36.53 -21.37
CA ALA A 232 -8.53 -35.63 -20.82
C ALA A 232 -7.73 -34.90 -21.92
N ARG A 233 -7.40 -35.59 -23.01
CA ARG A 233 -6.74 -35.02 -24.19
C ARG A 233 -7.64 -33.98 -24.86
N ALA A 234 -8.91 -34.28 -25.07
CA ALA A 234 -9.87 -33.34 -25.66
C ALA A 234 -10.02 -32.08 -24.81
N LEU A 235 -10.15 -32.21 -23.47
CA LEU A 235 -10.21 -31.09 -22.55
C LEU A 235 -8.91 -30.30 -22.51
N ALA A 236 -7.75 -30.96 -22.52
CA ALA A 236 -6.46 -30.29 -22.56
C ALA A 236 -6.31 -29.43 -23.84
N MET A 237 -6.68 -29.97 -25.00
CA MET A 237 -6.66 -29.21 -26.26
C MET A 237 -7.66 -28.04 -26.26
N GLN A 238 -8.81 -28.18 -25.61
CA GLN A 238 -9.81 -27.11 -25.52
C GLN A 238 -9.38 -25.99 -24.56
N LEU A 239 -8.57 -26.30 -23.56
CA LEU A 239 -8.07 -25.33 -22.57
C LEU A 239 -6.71 -24.73 -22.97
N ASP A 240 -5.95 -25.37 -23.88
CA ASP A 240 -4.66 -24.87 -24.39
C ASP A 240 -4.88 -23.87 -25.53
N VAL A 241 -5.56 -22.75 -25.23
CA VAL A 241 -5.88 -21.67 -26.18
C VAL A 241 -4.97 -20.48 -25.95
N THR A 242 -4.56 -19.83 -27.05
CA THR A 242 -3.84 -18.56 -27.01
C THR A 242 -4.69 -17.52 -26.29
N GLY A 243 -4.29 -17.06 -25.11
CA GLY A 243 -4.89 -15.85 -24.55
C GLY A 243 -5.14 -15.81 -23.05
N SER A 244 -4.86 -16.84 -22.26
CA SER A 244 -5.43 -16.83 -20.91
C SER A 244 -4.47 -16.91 -19.73
N GLN A 245 -3.18 -17.23 -19.83
CA GLN A 245 -2.43 -17.49 -18.61
C GLN A 245 -0.91 -17.33 -18.56
N MET A 246 -0.28 -16.72 -19.53
CA MET A 246 1.02 -16.13 -19.19
C MET A 246 0.72 -14.75 -18.67
N GLY A 247 1.10 -14.46 -17.42
CA GLY A 247 0.86 -13.16 -16.79
C GLY A 247 1.13 -12.05 -17.80
N ASN A 248 0.04 -11.52 -18.37
CA ASN A 248 0.15 -10.52 -19.42
C ASN A 248 0.80 -9.31 -18.79
N ILE A 249 2.07 -9.11 -19.12
CA ILE A 249 2.81 -7.92 -18.72
C ILE A 249 2.34 -6.79 -19.64
N ASN A 250 1.56 -5.89 -19.07
CA ASN A 250 1.07 -4.72 -19.75
C ASN A 250 1.82 -3.49 -19.26
N VAL A 251 2.31 -2.67 -20.18
CA VAL A 251 2.96 -1.39 -19.86
C VAL A 251 1.99 -0.26 -20.21
N VAL A 252 1.69 0.55 -19.21
CA VAL A 252 0.80 1.70 -19.33
C VAL A 252 1.60 2.98 -19.07
N TYR A 253 1.71 3.83 -20.09
CA TYR A 253 2.34 5.15 -19.96
C TYR A 253 1.33 6.15 -19.41
N LEU A 254 1.72 6.84 -18.33
CA LEU A 254 0.90 7.86 -17.71
C LEU A 254 1.20 9.23 -18.33
N ARG A 255 0.16 10.05 -18.50
CA ARG A 255 0.27 11.38 -19.10
C ARG A 255 0.34 12.49 -18.03
N ASN A 256 -0.39 12.35 -16.95
CA ASN A 256 -0.58 13.39 -15.96
C ASN A 256 -0.22 12.95 -14.54
N ALA A 257 -0.46 11.69 -14.19
CA ALA A 257 -0.21 11.14 -12.87
C ALA A 257 1.24 10.65 -12.72
N GLU A 258 1.75 10.61 -11.50
CA GLU A 258 3.05 10.07 -11.16
C GLU A 258 2.96 8.56 -10.95
N ALA A 259 3.76 7.79 -11.70
CA ALA A 259 3.69 6.32 -11.70
C ALA A 259 3.95 5.70 -10.32
N THR A 260 4.87 6.27 -9.53
CA THR A 260 5.22 5.78 -8.19
C THR A 260 4.04 5.86 -7.23
N LYS A 261 3.39 7.02 -7.14
CA LYS A 261 2.23 7.24 -6.26
C LYS A 261 1.02 6.43 -6.71
N LEU A 262 0.80 6.35 -8.02
CA LEU A 262 -0.32 5.59 -8.56
C LEU A 262 -0.14 4.07 -8.35
N ALA A 263 1.09 3.56 -8.49
CA ALA A 263 1.38 2.16 -8.20
C ALA A 263 1.11 1.77 -6.73
N GLU A 264 1.44 2.65 -5.78
CA GLU A 264 1.14 2.44 -4.36
C GLU A 264 -0.36 2.34 -4.09
N THR A 265 -1.14 3.27 -4.65
CA THR A 265 -2.60 3.27 -4.50
C THR A 265 -3.24 2.04 -5.15
N LEU A 266 -2.79 1.64 -6.34
CA LEU A 266 -3.29 0.46 -7.03
C LEU A 266 -2.89 -0.85 -6.32
N ARG A 267 -1.69 -0.93 -5.73
CA ARG A 267 -1.28 -2.06 -4.89
C ARG A 267 -2.15 -2.17 -3.64
N ALA A 268 -2.47 -1.05 -2.98
CA ALA A 268 -3.35 -1.04 -1.82
C ALA A 268 -4.76 -1.54 -2.17
N ILE A 269 -5.28 -1.21 -3.35
CA ILE A 269 -6.57 -1.71 -3.85
C ILE A 269 -6.51 -3.22 -4.13
N LEU A 270 -5.42 -3.71 -4.73
CA LEU A 270 -5.23 -5.12 -5.08
C LEU A 270 -5.02 -6.01 -3.85
N SER A 271 -4.29 -5.52 -2.85
CA SER A 271 -4.00 -6.28 -1.63
C SER A 271 -5.20 -6.41 -0.69
N GLY A 272 -6.27 -5.64 -0.92
CA GLY A 272 -7.44 -5.65 -0.05
C GLY A 272 -7.14 -5.21 1.39
N ASP A 273 -5.97 -4.62 1.61
CA ASP A 273 -5.50 -4.22 2.93
C ASP A 273 -6.25 -2.97 3.41
N ASN A 274 -7.22 -3.18 4.28
CA ASN A 274 -7.85 -2.16 5.12
C ASN A 274 -6.87 -1.53 6.14
N LYS A 275 -5.58 -1.45 5.85
CA LYS A 275 -4.56 -0.84 6.73
C LYS A 275 -4.60 0.68 6.78
N LEU A 276 -5.45 1.32 6.01
CA LEU A 276 -5.63 2.79 6.08
C LEU A 276 -6.44 3.26 7.30
N ALA A 277 -7.02 2.34 8.10
CA ALA A 277 -7.79 2.69 9.30
C ALA A 277 -7.04 2.50 10.63
N SER A 278 -5.77 2.09 10.64
CA SER A 278 -5.04 1.77 11.88
C SER A 278 -3.87 2.70 12.20
N ALA A 279 -3.78 3.87 11.57
CA ALA A 279 -2.72 4.85 11.88
C ALA A 279 -3.09 5.86 13.00
N SER A 280 -4.10 5.56 13.83
CA SER A 280 -4.43 6.42 14.96
C SER A 280 -4.83 5.62 16.19
N SER A 281 -3.89 4.91 16.81
CA SER A 281 -3.87 4.64 18.26
C SER A 281 -2.65 3.81 18.67
N SER A 282 -1.45 4.35 18.54
CA SER A 282 -0.36 3.93 19.40
C SER A 282 -0.31 4.85 20.62
N GLN A 283 -1.21 4.60 21.57
CA GLN A 283 -1.03 5.06 22.93
C GLN A 283 0.14 4.27 23.52
N THR A 284 1.23 4.94 23.69
CA THR A 284 2.39 4.51 24.47
C THR A 284 1.98 4.38 25.92
N MET A 285 1.86 3.16 26.43
CA MET A 285 1.90 2.92 27.88
C MET A 285 3.37 2.79 28.32
N PRO A 286 3.81 3.50 29.34
CA PRO A 286 5.15 3.37 29.88
C PRO A 286 5.22 2.24 30.92
N GLY A 287 6.18 1.33 30.74
CA GLY A 287 6.84 0.66 31.84
C GLY A 287 6.51 -0.79 32.11
N GLN A 288 7.35 -1.70 31.59
CA GLN A 288 7.92 -2.79 32.39
C GLN A 288 9.15 -3.38 31.68
N PRO A 289 10.33 -3.49 32.35
CA PRO A 289 11.52 -4.04 31.71
C PRO A 289 11.59 -5.56 31.88
N GLY A 290 11.89 -6.27 30.79
CA GLY A 290 12.50 -7.58 30.88
C GLY A 290 11.69 -8.77 30.38
N GLN A 291 11.62 -8.98 29.02
CA GLN A 291 11.70 -10.33 28.43
C GLN A 291 12.10 -10.19 26.95
N PRO A 292 12.99 -11.03 26.42
CA PRO A 292 13.34 -11.00 25.00
C PRO A 292 12.17 -11.57 24.20
N VAL A 293 11.50 -10.71 23.45
CA VAL A 293 10.47 -11.13 22.48
C VAL A 293 11.21 -11.83 21.33
N ALA A 294 10.96 -13.13 21.20
CA ALA A 294 11.32 -13.88 20.00
C ALA A 294 10.73 -13.18 18.78
N ASN A 295 11.58 -12.82 17.83
CA ASN A 295 11.18 -12.40 16.50
C ASN A 295 10.34 -13.53 15.86
N ILE A 296 9.03 -13.41 15.95
CA ILE A 296 8.15 -14.15 15.07
C ILE A 296 8.35 -13.51 13.71
N ALA A 297 9.15 -14.16 12.90
CA ALA A 297 9.17 -13.90 11.46
C ALA A 297 7.74 -14.09 10.97
N THR A 298 7.02 -12.99 10.78
CA THR A 298 5.78 -12.99 10.02
C THR A 298 6.17 -13.41 8.61
N ASN A 299 5.95 -14.70 8.33
CA ASN A 299 5.89 -15.18 6.97
C ASN A 299 4.98 -14.21 6.20
N PRO A 300 5.42 -13.64 5.08
CA PRO A 300 4.50 -12.98 4.18
C PRO A 300 3.53 -14.08 3.70
N SER A 301 2.31 -14.03 4.21
CA SER A 301 1.22 -14.81 3.66
C SER A 301 1.15 -14.45 2.17
N THR A 302 1.63 -15.35 1.36
CA THR A 302 1.46 -15.36 -0.08
C THR A 302 -0.03 -15.45 -0.36
N THR A 303 -0.72 -14.33 -0.37
CA THR A 303 -2.01 -14.22 -1.03
C THR A 303 -1.73 -14.30 -2.52
N SER A 304 -2.00 -15.46 -3.05
CA SER A 304 -1.93 -15.83 -4.43
C SER A 304 -3.02 -15.13 -5.25
N SER A 305 -2.88 -13.87 -5.51
CA SER A 305 -3.40 -13.34 -6.77
C SER A 305 -2.16 -13.00 -7.59
N GLY A 306 -1.93 -13.70 -8.67
CA GLY A 306 -0.76 -13.56 -9.54
C GLY A 306 -0.70 -12.21 -10.27
N SER A 307 -1.12 -11.14 -9.59
CA SER A 307 -1.13 -9.77 -10.08
C SER A 307 -0.09 -8.96 -9.34
N SER A 308 0.85 -8.35 -10.07
CA SER A 308 1.84 -7.42 -9.53
C SER A 308 1.83 -6.11 -10.32
N ILE A 309 2.06 -4.99 -9.62
CA ILE A 309 2.15 -3.66 -10.23
C ILE A 309 3.49 -3.07 -9.84
N GLN A 310 4.28 -2.69 -10.83
CA GLN A 310 5.55 -2.01 -10.65
C GLN A 310 5.53 -0.67 -11.38
N ALA A 311 6.09 0.37 -10.76
CA ALA A 311 6.26 1.67 -11.40
C ALA A 311 7.70 1.81 -11.90
N ASP A 312 7.85 2.33 -13.10
CA ASP A 312 9.10 2.86 -13.62
C ASP A 312 9.05 4.39 -13.56
N ALA A 313 9.86 4.96 -12.67
CA ALA A 313 9.93 6.41 -12.48
C ALA A 313 10.59 7.15 -13.65
N GLN A 314 11.46 6.48 -14.44
CA GLN A 314 12.19 7.11 -15.52
C GLN A 314 11.31 7.35 -16.75
N THR A 315 10.46 6.37 -17.07
CA THR A 315 9.54 6.45 -18.21
C THR A 315 8.14 6.90 -17.83
N ASN A 316 7.89 7.14 -16.52
CA ASN A 316 6.57 7.42 -15.95
C ASN A 316 5.52 6.41 -16.40
N SER A 317 5.86 5.12 -16.32
CA SER A 317 5.00 4.03 -16.74
C SER A 317 4.71 3.04 -15.62
N LEU A 318 3.59 2.34 -15.75
CA LEU A 318 3.19 1.25 -14.88
C LEU A 318 3.36 -0.07 -15.62
N ILE A 319 4.10 -0.99 -15.02
CA ILE A 319 4.24 -2.37 -15.47
C ILE A 319 3.26 -3.20 -14.65
N ILE A 320 2.21 -3.69 -15.30
CA ILE A 320 1.13 -4.44 -14.66
C ILE A 320 1.20 -5.88 -15.15
N THR A 321 1.45 -6.80 -14.22
CA THR A 321 1.36 -8.23 -14.47
C THR A 321 0.06 -8.71 -13.84
N ALA A 322 -0.95 -8.99 -14.64
CA ALA A 322 -2.27 -9.39 -14.16
C ALA A 322 -3.06 -10.14 -15.24
N PRO A 323 -4.03 -11.00 -14.88
CA PRO A 323 -4.99 -11.56 -15.81
C PRO A 323 -5.82 -10.46 -16.50
N ASP A 324 -6.29 -10.71 -17.73
CA ASP A 324 -6.97 -9.72 -18.56
C ASP A 324 -8.20 -9.06 -17.90
N ASN A 325 -8.97 -9.81 -17.13
CA ASN A 325 -10.12 -9.28 -16.40
C ASN A 325 -9.70 -8.25 -15.33
N VAL A 326 -8.62 -8.52 -14.60
CA VAL A 326 -8.07 -7.61 -13.57
C VAL A 326 -7.41 -6.42 -14.25
N TYR A 327 -6.65 -6.65 -15.34
CA TYR A 327 -6.02 -5.59 -16.11
C TYR A 327 -7.05 -4.58 -16.66
N ASN A 328 -8.15 -5.06 -17.26
CA ASN A 328 -9.20 -4.18 -17.78
C ASN A 328 -9.85 -3.33 -16.67
N THR A 329 -10.04 -3.91 -15.49
CA THR A 329 -10.55 -3.17 -14.33
C THR A 329 -9.55 -2.12 -13.86
N LEU A 330 -8.28 -2.50 -13.74
CA LEU A 330 -7.20 -1.57 -13.37
C LEU A 330 -7.03 -0.47 -14.40
N ARG A 331 -7.12 -0.79 -15.71
CA ARG A 331 -7.02 0.17 -16.80
C ARG A 331 -8.11 1.23 -16.70
N ALA A 332 -9.36 0.83 -16.45
CA ALA A 332 -10.46 1.77 -16.27
C ALA A 332 -10.27 2.69 -15.05
N VAL A 333 -9.65 2.18 -13.98
CA VAL A 333 -9.28 2.99 -12.80
C VAL A 333 -8.12 3.94 -13.14
N ILE A 334 -7.09 3.45 -13.83
CA ILE A 334 -5.94 4.26 -14.25
C ILE A 334 -6.39 5.41 -15.14
N ASP A 335 -7.24 5.17 -16.14
CA ASP A 335 -7.73 6.19 -17.05
C ASP A 335 -8.53 7.30 -16.33
N LYS A 336 -9.21 6.97 -15.22
CA LYS A 336 -9.89 7.96 -14.36
C LYS A 336 -8.91 8.72 -13.46
N LEU A 337 -7.85 8.07 -12.97
CA LEU A 337 -6.87 8.68 -12.08
C LEU A 337 -5.78 9.47 -12.83
N ASP A 338 -5.51 9.15 -14.11
CA ASP A 338 -4.58 9.88 -14.98
C ASP A 338 -5.23 11.12 -15.61
N ALA A 339 -6.17 11.75 -14.91
CA ALA A 339 -6.77 13.00 -15.35
C ALA A 339 -5.81 14.18 -15.10
N ARG A 340 -5.90 15.21 -15.95
CA ARG A 340 -5.12 16.43 -15.80
C ARG A 340 -5.47 17.10 -14.45
N ARG A 341 -4.48 17.29 -13.58
CA ARG A 341 -4.65 18.03 -12.34
C ARG A 341 -4.90 19.50 -12.62
N ALA A 342 -5.83 20.09 -11.88
CA ALA A 342 -6.03 21.53 -11.91
C ALA A 342 -4.79 22.24 -11.37
N GLN A 343 -4.50 23.41 -11.92
CA GLN A 343 -3.53 24.35 -11.37
C GLN A 343 -4.29 25.48 -10.66
N VAL A 344 -3.75 25.97 -9.57
CA VAL A 344 -4.33 27.08 -8.84
C VAL A 344 -3.34 28.24 -8.85
N PHE A 345 -3.75 29.34 -9.44
CA PHE A 345 -3.03 30.60 -9.38
C PHE A 345 -3.55 31.38 -8.18
N VAL A 346 -2.67 31.67 -7.25
CA VAL A 346 -2.99 32.37 -6.00
C VAL A 346 -2.37 33.76 -6.02
N GLU A 347 -3.19 34.77 -5.88
CA GLU A 347 -2.79 36.16 -5.72
C GLU A 347 -3.08 36.57 -4.28
N ALA A 348 -2.09 37.04 -3.56
CA ALA A 348 -2.28 37.68 -2.29
C ALA A 348 -2.11 39.22 -2.47
N LEU A 349 -2.83 39.98 -1.71
CA LEU A 349 -2.74 41.43 -1.67
C LEU A 349 -2.56 41.84 -0.22
N ILE A 350 -1.43 42.46 0.07
CA ILE A 350 -1.10 43.00 1.38
C ILE A 350 -1.12 44.53 1.27
N VAL A 351 -1.96 45.14 2.05
CA VAL A 351 -2.07 46.59 2.13
C VAL A 351 -1.75 47.03 3.55
N GLU A 352 -0.75 47.85 3.70
CA GLU A 352 -0.41 48.47 4.98
C GLU A 352 -0.39 50.00 4.82
N VAL A 353 -1.26 50.69 5.56
CA VAL A 353 -1.32 52.15 5.61
C VAL A 353 -0.95 52.57 7.01
N THR A 354 0.16 53.28 7.13
CA THR A 354 0.62 53.87 8.38
C THR A 354 0.58 55.40 8.29
N THR A 355 0.04 56.02 9.33
CA THR A 355 0.08 57.46 9.53
C THR A 355 0.78 57.72 10.85
N ASP A 356 1.90 58.42 10.85
CA ASP A 356 2.66 58.80 12.04
C ASP A 356 2.67 60.33 12.11
N LYS A 357 1.93 60.88 13.06
CA LYS A 357 1.87 62.32 13.34
C LYS A 357 2.52 62.57 14.68
N ALA A 358 3.54 63.39 14.67
CA ALA A 358 4.23 63.80 15.86
C ALA A 358 4.23 65.32 15.97
N ALA A 359 3.82 65.81 17.10
CA ALA A 359 3.88 67.23 17.41
C ALA A 359 4.60 67.48 18.75
N GLU A 360 5.41 68.46 18.78
CA GLU A 360 6.27 68.77 19.92
C GLU A 360 6.31 70.28 20.09
N PHE A 361 5.96 70.77 21.28
CA PHE A 361 6.01 72.17 21.62
C PHE A 361 6.49 72.32 23.05
N GLY A 362 7.49 73.16 23.25
CA GLY A 362 7.95 73.45 24.60
C GLY A 362 8.99 74.57 24.67
N ILE A 363 9.02 75.24 25.79
CA ILE A 363 9.98 76.25 26.10
C ILE A 363 10.76 75.82 27.35
N GLN A 364 12.05 75.92 27.24
CA GLN A 364 12.98 75.60 28.33
C GLN A 364 13.77 76.92 28.61
N TRP A 365 14.06 77.15 29.85
CA TRP A 365 14.86 78.32 30.23
C TRP A 365 15.79 77.91 31.39
N GLN A 366 16.92 78.60 31.50
CA GLN A 366 17.84 78.53 32.63
C GLN A 366 18.43 79.88 32.92
N SER A 367 18.58 80.15 34.18
CA SER A 367 19.20 81.41 34.64
C SER A 367 20.08 81.13 35.84
N PRO A 368 21.31 81.58 35.88
CA PRO A 368 22.10 81.54 37.09
C PRO A 368 21.51 82.56 38.10
N LEU A 369 21.17 82.02 39.24
CA LEU A 369 20.74 82.83 40.41
C LEU A 369 21.95 83.03 41.32
N GLY A 370 22.69 84.12 41.12
CA GLY A 370 23.86 84.40 41.94
C GLY A 370 24.47 85.77 41.56
N SER A 371 24.92 86.50 42.56
CA SER A 371 25.61 87.78 42.39
C SER A 371 27.07 87.58 41.95
N SER A 372 27.57 88.39 41.05
CA SER A 372 28.96 88.38 40.60
C SER A 372 29.89 88.49 41.81
N GLY A 373 30.68 87.38 42.06
CA GLY A 373 31.68 87.39 43.13
C GLY A 373 31.54 86.25 44.17
N ILE A 374 30.55 85.34 44.04
CA ILE A 374 30.33 84.23 44.95
C ILE A 374 30.84 82.95 44.27
N ASN A 375 31.65 82.13 44.97
CA ASN A 375 32.17 80.81 44.49
C ASN A 375 31.09 79.78 44.27
N ASN A 376 29.81 80.00 44.63
CA ASN A 376 28.68 79.14 44.49
C ASN A 376 27.59 79.77 43.63
N ALA A 377 27.38 79.35 42.45
CA ALA A 377 26.25 79.72 41.59
C ALA A 377 25.12 78.74 41.70
N VAL A 378 23.91 79.19 41.98
CA VAL A 378 22.70 78.37 41.89
C VAL A 378 22.13 78.60 40.48
N VAL A 379 21.95 77.51 39.76
CA VAL A 379 21.28 77.57 38.45
C VAL A 379 19.86 77.06 38.62
N ALA A 380 18.91 77.93 38.28
CA ALA A 380 17.51 77.59 38.22
C ALA A 380 17.07 77.53 36.77
N GLY A 381 16.29 76.48 36.44
CA GLY A 381 15.81 76.32 35.07
C GLY A 381 14.87 75.16 34.90
N THR A 382 14.32 75.08 33.75
CA THR A 382 13.51 73.94 33.28
C THR A 382 14.33 73.13 32.34
N ASN A 383 14.26 71.81 32.46
CA ASN A 383 14.91 70.86 31.55
C ASN A 383 13.92 69.80 31.15
N PHE A 384 13.48 69.87 29.94
CA PHE A 384 12.52 68.92 29.36
C PHE A 384 13.13 68.29 28.13
N GLY A 385 12.64 67.08 27.81
CA GLY A 385 13.09 66.27 26.63
C GLY A 385 14.29 65.39 26.92
N THR A 386 14.41 64.34 26.13
CA THR A 386 15.39 63.28 26.22
C THR A 386 16.40 63.37 25.07
N GLY A 387 17.58 62.76 25.23
CA GLY A 387 18.52 62.58 24.12
C GLY A 387 19.49 63.72 23.80
N GLY A 388 19.82 64.59 24.77
CA GLY A 388 20.89 65.57 24.58
C GLY A 388 20.47 66.83 23.83
N ASN A 389 19.26 66.94 23.32
CA ASN A 389 18.68 68.10 22.65
C ASN A 389 17.93 69.04 23.62
N ASN A 390 18.21 68.93 24.89
CA ASN A 390 17.66 69.76 25.93
C ASN A 390 18.56 70.96 26.17
N ILE A 391 18.07 71.97 26.90
CA ILE A 391 18.78 73.22 27.14
C ILE A 391 20.13 72.96 27.84
N ILE A 392 20.23 72.02 28.76
CA ILE A 392 21.49 71.69 29.47
C ILE A 392 22.51 71.10 28.54
N GLY A 393 22.11 70.07 27.69
CA GLY A 393 23.00 69.40 26.74
C GLY A 393 23.54 70.39 25.67
N LEU A 394 22.66 71.23 25.14
CA LEU A 394 23.07 72.31 24.20
C LEU A 394 23.93 73.36 24.84
N ALA A 395 23.63 73.78 26.08
CA ALA A 395 24.44 74.75 26.83
C ALA A 395 25.85 74.13 27.12
N ALA A 396 25.94 72.92 27.48
CA ALA A 396 27.23 72.24 27.68
C ALA A 396 28.04 72.16 26.38
N SER A 397 27.43 71.87 25.25
CA SER A 397 28.06 71.90 23.92
C SER A 397 28.54 73.31 23.55
N ALA A 398 27.74 74.32 23.80
CA ALA A 398 28.13 75.69 23.58
C ALA A 398 29.31 76.15 24.47
N ALA A 399 29.28 75.76 25.75
CA ALA A 399 30.39 76.01 26.68
C ALA A 399 31.69 75.34 26.30
N ALA A 400 31.62 74.16 25.69
CA ALA A 400 32.76 73.37 25.18
C ALA A 400 33.30 73.91 23.81
N GLY A 401 32.69 74.92 23.25
CA GLY A 401 33.04 75.49 21.93
C GLY A 401 32.59 74.59 20.75
N ASN A 402 31.77 73.61 21.01
CA ASN A 402 31.27 72.68 19.95
C ASN A 402 30.08 73.41 19.21
N PRO A 403 29.87 73.08 17.92
CA PRO A 403 28.75 73.55 17.18
C PRO A 403 27.45 73.09 17.82
N LEU A 404 26.53 74.04 18.00
CA LEU A 404 25.16 73.72 18.51
C LEU A 404 24.43 72.95 17.46
N THR A 405 24.06 71.69 17.80
CA THR A 405 23.24 70.81 16.96
C THR A 405 21.85 70.65 17.59
N PRO A 406 20.97 71.68 17.44
CA PRO A 406 19.60 71.56 17.91
C PRO A 406 18.92 70.42 17.12
N GLY A 407 18.00 69.68 17.72
CA GLY A 407 17.23 68.65 17.04
C GLY A 407 16.43 69.19 15.87
N THR A 408 15.73 68.30 15.15
CA THR A 408 14.84 68.62 14.04
C THR A 408 13.71 69.55 14.50
N GLY A 409 13.18 70.39 13.59
CA GLY A 409 12.10 71.31 13.83
C GLY A 409 12.58 72.76 13.96
N PHE A 410 11.66 73.67 14.31
CA PHE A 410 11.99 75.07 14.60
C PHE A 410 12.56 75.15 16.02
N ASN A 411 13.78 75.65 16.12
CA ASN A 411 14.48 75.85 17.38
C ASN A 411 14.89 77.36 17.49
N LEU A 412 14.46 77.99 18.54
CA LEU A 412 14.84 79.37 18.84
C LEU A 412 15.60 79.38 20.16
N GLY A 413 16.88 79.66 20.11
CA GLY A 413 17.78 79.71 21.27
C GLY A 413 18.19 81.17 21.59
N LEU A 414 18.09 81.54 22.85
CA LEU A 414 18.62 82.84 23.35
C LEU A 414 19.98 82.54 24.02
N LEU A 415 21.03 83.15 23.48
CA LEU A 415 22.39 83.01 23.97
C LEU A 415 22.77 84.23 24.77
N GLN A 416 23.35 84.06 25.93
CA GLN A 416 23.86 85.16 26.78
C GLN A 416 25.30 84.85 27.17
N ARG A 417 26.16 85.84 27.19
CA ARG A 417 27.48 85.74 27.76
C ARG A 417 27.42 85.80 29.27
N LEU A 418 27.96 84.83 29.92
CA LEU A 418 27.98 84.72 31.38
C LEU A 418 29.42 84.66 31.82
N THR A 419 29.78 85.46 32.81
CA THR A 419 31.10 85.41 33.44
C THR A 419 31.01 84.50 34.66
N ILE A 420 31.58 83.30 34.58
CA ILE A 420 31.63 82.31 35.67
C ILE A 420 33.08 82.13 36.08
N GLY A 421 33.41 82.49 37.34
CA GLY A 421 34.77 82.34 37.85
C GLY A 421 35.84 83.13 37.09
N GLY A 422 35.49 84.30 36.51
CA GLY A 422 36.39 85.14 35.72
C GLY A 422 36.61 84.70 34.24
N GLN A 423 35.92 83.68 33.80
CA GLN A 423 35.91 83.27 32.40
C GLN A 423 34.56 83.58 31.75
N GLU A 424 34.62 84.21 30.57
CA GLU A 424 33.40 84.43 29.77
C GLU A 424 32.99 83.12 29.10
N VAL A 425 31.81 82.59 29.46
CA VAL A 425 31.23 81.43 28.87
C VAL A 425 29.92 81.81 28.16
N THR A 426 29.76 81.41 26.90
CA THR A 426 28.51 81.61 26.20
C THR A 426 27.52 80.58 26.66
N GLY A 427 26.43 80.95 27.37
CA GLY A 427 25.39 80.03 27.84
C GLY A 427 24.12 80.24 27.07
N LEU A 428 23.41 79.12 26.84
CA LEU A 428 22.04 79.14 26.29
C LEU A 428 21.06 79.38 27.45
N THR A 429 20.33 80.53 27.41
CA THR A 429 19.43 80.91 28.49
C THR A 429 17.98 80.54 28.25
N ALA A 430 17.57 80.49 27.03
CA ALA A 430 16.23 80.03 26.67
C ALA A 430 16.28 79.21 25.37
N LEU A 431 15.46 78.18 25.30
CA LEU A 431 15.28 77.30 24.13
C LEU A 431 13.79 77.06 23.92
N ALA A 432 13.27 77.54 22.83
CA ALA A 432 11.92 77.17 22.37
C ALA A 432 12.04 76.19 21.25
N ARG A 433 11.30 75.14 21.35
CA ARG A 433 11.20 74.04 20.31
C ARG A 433 9.77 73.92 19.83
N MET A 434 9.64 73.80 18.51
CA MET A 434 8.37 73.48 17.86
C MET A 434 8.64 72.59 16.70
N LEU A 435 7.95 71.42 16.70
CA LEU A 435 8.03 70.43 15.63
C LEU A 435 6.63 69.88 15.35
N GLU A 436 6.27 69.84 14.10
CA GLU A 436 5.15 69.05 13.59
C GLU A 436 5.71 68.20 12.47
N SER A 437 5.51 66.86 12.60
CA SER A 437 5.94 65.89 11.64
C SER A 437 4.75 65.01 11.24
N ASP A 438 4.51 64.92 9.97
CA ASP A 438 3.48 64.03 9.39
C ASP A 438 4.15 63.08 8.39
N ALA A 439 4.16 61.80 8.72
CA ALA A 439 4.75 60.79 7.90
C ALA A 439 3.68 59.74 7.57
N ASN A 440 3.34 59.64 6.30
CA ASN A 440 2.36 58.71 5.81
C ASN A 440 3.10 57.65 4.93
N ALA A 441 2.86 56.38 5.20
CA ALA A 441 3.35 55.30 4.36
C ALA A 441 2.20 54.44 3.86
N ASN A 442 2.20 54.16 2.58
CA ASN A 442 1.28 53.22 1.96
C ASN A 442 2.09 52.14 1.25
N ILE A 443 2.05 50.93 1.80
CA ILE A 443 2.80 49.77 1.29
C ILE A 443 1.79 48.82 0.66
N LEU A 444 1.95 48.56 -0.62
CA LEU A 444 1.16 47.60 -1.38
C LEU A 444 2.08 46.49 -1.88
N SER A 445 1.76 45.27 -1.55
CA SER A 445 2.52 44.10 -2.00
C SER A 445 1.57 43.05 -2.54
N THR A 446 1.87 42.55 -3.74
CA THR A 446 1.02 41.57 -4.44
C THR A 446 1.81 40.33 -4.84
N PRO A 447 2.20 39.47 -3.89
CA PRO A 447 2.84 38.21 -4.25
C PRO A 447 1.84 37.28 -4.95
N ASN A 448 2.29 36.61 -6.01
CA ASN A 448 1.49 35.65 -6.75
C ASN A 448 2.27 34.38 -6.97
N LEU A 449 1.57 33.25 -7.03
CA LEU A 449 2.16 31.94 -7.12
C LEU A 449 1.23 30.97 -7.85
N LEU A 450 1.77 30.18 -8.75
CA LEU A 450 1.06 29.10 -9.43
C LEU A 450 1.51 27.76 -8.84
N THR A 451 0.56 26.91 -8.48
CA THR A 451 0.84 25.58 -7.94
C THR A 451 -0.16 24.55 -8.48
N LEU A 452 0.20 23.27 -8.40
CA LEU A 452 -0.71 22.17 -8.70
C LEU A 452 -1.66 21.92 -7.51
N ASP A 453 -2.81 21.34 -7.80
CA ASP A 453 -3.75 20.89 -6.78
C ASP A 453 -3.07 19.89 -5.81
N ASN A 454 -3.29 20.07 -4.49
CA ASN A 454 -2.69 19.32 -3.39
C ASN A 454 -1.16 19.44 -3.23
N GLU A 455 -0.49 20.28 -4.00
CA GLU A 455 0.94 20.52 -3.86
C GLU A 455 1.23 21.83 -3.13
N GLU A 456 2.28 21.79 -2.29
CA GLU A 456 2.76 22.95 -1.57
C GLU A 456 3.74 23.73 -2.44
N ALA A 457 3.49 25.02 -2.56
CA ALA A 457 4.41 25.94 -3.21
C ALA A 457 4.77 27.10 -2.28
N LYS A 458 6.00 27.60 -2.39
CA LYS A 458 6.56 28.66 -1.58
C LYS A 458 7.31 29.65 -2.46
N ILE A 459 7.06 30.93 -2.25
CA ILE A 459 7.83 32.03 -2.83
C ILE A 459 8.41 32.89 -1.72
N ILE A 460 9.68 33.26 -1.82
CA ILE A 460 10.39 34.14 -0.90
C ILE A 460 10.99 35.28 -1.74
N ILE A 461 10.65 36.52 -1.38
CA ILE A 461 11.16 37.73 -2.02
C ILE A 461 11.73 38.63 -0.91
N GLY A 462 13.05 38.72 -0.82
CA GLY A 462 13.65 39.46 0.29
C GLY A 462 15.16 39.61 0.20
N LYS A 463 15.74 40.03 1.32
CA LYS A 463 17.19 40.15 1.50
C LYS A 463 17.67 39.12 2.52
N ASN A 464 18.83 38.56 2.27
CA ASN A 464 19.50 37.68 3.20
C ASN A 464 20.33 38.50 4.17
N VAL A 465 19.93 38.54 5.44
CA VAL A 465 20.48 39.41 6.47
C VAL A 465 21.27 38.62 7.48
N PRO A 466 22.49 39.06 7.86
CA PRO A 466 23.26 38.42 8.90
C PRO A 466 22.74 38.78 10.29
N PHE A 467 22.47 37.78 11.11
CA PHE A 467 22.15 37.94 12.52
C PHE A 467 23.31 37.41 13.36
N ILE A 468 23.75 38.22 14.33
CA ILE A 468 24.80 37.83 15.26
C ILE A 468 24.19 36.90 16.30
N THR A 469 24.63 35.63 16.32
CA THR A 469 24.14 34.61 17.27
C THR A 469 25.07 34.43 18.48
N GLY A 470 26.30 34.91 18.38
CA GLY A 470 27.25 34.88 19.48
C GLY A 470 28.41 35.83 19.23
N SER A 471 28.88 36.50 20.28
CA SER A 471 30.11 37.25 20.25
C SER A 471 31.00 36.82 21.42
N TYR A 472 32.20 36.41 21.13
CA TYR A 472 33.21 36.04 22.13
C TYR A 472 34.33 37.06 22.06
N ALA A 473 34.60 37.68 23.18
CA ALA A 473 35.80 38.52 23.36
C ALA A 473 36.86 37.66 24.06
N GLN A 474 37.84 37.18 23.33
CA GLN A 474 38.96 36.45 23.91
C GLN A 474 40.05 37.48 24.32
N SER A 475 40.21 37.71 25.59
CA SER A 475 41.33 38.47 26.12
C SER A 475 42.58 37.53 26.21
N THR A 476 43.46 37.69 25.27
CA THR A 476 44.75 36.96 25.31
C THR A 476 45.83 37.89 25.85
N GLY A 477 46.15 37.74 27.13
CA GLY A 477 47.34 38.32 27.73
C GLY A 477 47.13 39.36 28.81
N THR A 478 47.94 39.23 29.84
CA THR A 478 48.03 40.02 31.07
C THR A 478 48.98 41.24 30.90
N THR A 479 49.11 41.82 29.71
CA THR A 479 50.01 42.96 29.50
C THR A 479 49.28 44.13 28.87
N THR A 480 49.60 45.32 29.35
CA THR A 480 49.07 46.64 28.91
C THR A 480 49.21 46.78 27.39
N GLY A 481 48.17 46.50 26.61
CA GLY A 481 48.20 46.62 25.14
C GLY A 481 47.51 45.44 24.40
N ALA A 482 46.77 44.57 25.08
CA ALA A 482 46.06 43.45 24.44
C ALA A 482 44.95 43.93 23.50
N THR A 483 45.10 43.73 22.20
CA THR A 483 44.07 43.90 21.20
C THR A 483 43.05 42.78 21.36
N VAL A 484 41.82 43.14 21.79
CA VAL A 484 40.70 42.23 21.85
C VAL A 484 40.17 42.01 20.43
N THR A 485 40.38 40.84 19.86
CA THR A 485 39.74 40.49 18.58
C THR A 485 38.38 39.79 18.88
N PRO A 486 37.28 40.49 18.65
CA PRO A 486 35.95 39.89 18.86
C PRO A 486 35.71 38.87 17.74
N PHE A 487 35.43 37.63 18.12
CA PHE A 487 34.95 36.62 17.21
C PHE A 487 33.40 36.60 17.25
N GLN A 488 32.76 36.80 16.09
CA GLN A 488 31.31 36.79 15.97
C GLN A 488 30.85 35.62 15.15
N THR A 489 29.86 34.89 15.67
CA THR A 489 29.13 33.88 14.93
C THR A 489 27.91 34.51 14.30
N ILE A 490 27.73 34.29 12.99
CA ILE A 490 26.69 34.94 12.20
C ILE A 490 25.79 33.84 11.62
N GLU A 491 24.49 33.95 11.82
CA GLU A 491 23.44 33.20 11.13
C GLU A 491 22.78 34.11 10.09
N ARG A 492 22.62 33.61 8.87
CA ARG A 492 21.92 34.38 7.82
C ARG A 492 20.47 33.95 7.75
N ARG A 493 19.56 34.90 7.79
CA ARG A 493 18.11 34.67 7.66
C ARG A 493 17.54 35.58 6.57
N ASP A 494 16.55 35.04 5.86
CA ASP A 494 15.84 35.78 4.84
C ASP A 494 14.81 36.69 5.49
N VAL A 495 14.91 37.98 5.17
CA VAL A 495 13.98 39.04 5.61
C VAL A 495 13.30 39.61 4.38
N GLY A 496 11.98 39.56 4.35
CA GLY A 496 11.17 40.02 3.23
C GLY A 496 9.78 39.41 3.23
N LEU A 497 9.28 39.13 2.05
CA LEU A 497 7.96 38.58 1.84
C LEU A 497 8.06 37.07 1.59
N THR A 498 7.32 36.28 2.35
CA THR A 498 7.17 34.83 2.14
C THR A 498 5.70 34.50 2.00
N LEU A 499 5.36 33.79 0.93
CA LEU A 499 4.04 33.21 0.72
C LEU A 499 4.20 31.71 0.49
N LYS A 500 3.53 30.91 1.30
CA LYS A 500 3.48 29.46 1.20
C LYS A 500 2.01 29.06 1.12
N VAL A 501 1.64 28.28 0.10
CA VAL A 501 0.25 27.91 -0.14
C VAL A 501 0.16 26.46 -0.55
N LYS A 502 -0.84 25.75 0.00
CA LYS A 502 -1.24 24.42 -0.42
C LYS A 502 -2.74 24.43 -0.73
N PRO A 503 -3.13 24.55 -2.01
CA PRO A 503 -4.52 24.53 -2.40
C PRO A 503 -5.03 23.09 -2.54
N GLN A 504 -6.34 22.92 -2.35
CA GLN A 504 -7.09 21.69 -2.63
C GLN A 504 -8.39 22.09 -3.32
N VAL A 505 -8.55 21.69 -4.56
CA VAL A 505 -9.71 22.04 -5.40
C VAL A 505 -10.80 20.99 -5.21
N ALA A 506 -12.01 21.44 -4.83
CA ALA A 506 -13.18 20.58 -4.79
C ALA A 506 -13.92 20.55 -6.13
N GLU A 507 -14.70 19.51 -6.40
CA GLU A 507 -15.48 19.38 -7.66
C GLU A 507 -16.43 20.55 -7.90
N GLY A 508 -16.97 21.16 -6.85
CA GLY A 508 -17.86 22.33 -6.92
C GLY A 508 -17.20 23.65 -7.29
N GLY A 509 -15.88 23.70 -7.54
CA GLY A 509 -15.16 24.91 -7.87
C GLY A 509 -14.65 25.68 -6.65
N THR A 510 -14.93 25.23 -5.44
CA THR A 510 -14.37 25.78 -4.20
C THR A 510 -12.94 25.31 -4.00
N VAL A 511 -12.09 26.16 -3.47
CA VAL A 511 -10.68 25.89 -3.19
C VAL A 511 -10.43 26.01 -1.70
N LYS A 512 -10.08 24.91 -1.05
CA LYS A 512 -9.57 24.90 0.31
C LYS A 512 -8.08 25.19 0.24
N MET A 513 -7.63 26.22 0.96
CA MET A 513 -6.23 26.63 0.95
C MET A 513 -5.66 26.66 2.35
N GLN A 514 -4.51 26.03 2.53
CA GLN A 514 -3.65 26.25 3.69
C GLN A 514 -2.61 27.30 3.29
N ILE A 515 -2.56 28.39 4.05
CA ILE A 515 -1.75 29.54 3.69
C ILE A 515 -0.89 29.90 4.88
N TYR A 516 0.39 30.12 4.62
CA TYR A 516 1.31 30.79 5.52
C TYR A 516 1.88 32.00 4.77
N GLN A 517 1.65 33.18 5.31
CA GLN A 517 2.18 34.41 4.78
C GLN A 517 2.98 35.15 5.84
N GLU A 518 4.16 35.61 5.46
CA GLU A 518 5.04 36.40 6.31
C GLU A 518 5.54 37.61 5.53
N ALA A 519 5.42 38.78 6.17
CA ALA A 519 6.03 40.00 5.72
C ALA A 519 6.98 40.49 6.82
N SER A 520 8.28 40.50 6.52
CA SER A 520 9.30 40.97 7.44
C SER A 520 10.10 42.12 6.83
N SER A 521 10.41 43.13 7.64
CA SER A 521 11.23 44.28 7.22
C SER A 521 12.28 44.60 8.27
N ILE A 522 13.40 45.13 7.82
CA ILE A 522 14.47 45.58 8.70
C ILE A 522 14.06 46.96 9.26
N GLN A 523 14.03 47.10 10.57
CA GLN A 523 13.74 48.35 11.23
C GLN A 523 15.01 49.14 11.52
N ASP A 524 16.03 48.48 12.09
CA ASP A 524 17.28 49.12 12.46
C ASP A 524 18.46 48.20 12.26
N THR A 525 19.52 48.73 11.69
CA THR A 525 20.81 48.02 11.46
C THR A 525 21.94 48.57 12.37
N THR A 526 21.68 49.64 13.08
CA THR A 526 22.69 50.36 13.87
C THR A 526 22.74 49.94 15.34
N ASN A 527 21.85 49.05 15.74
CA ASN A 527 21.80 48.57 17.12
C ASN A 527 23.01 47.67 17.43
N ALA A 528 23.71 47.97 18.53
CA ALA A 528 24.87 47.20 18.99
C ALA A 528 24.55 45.72 19.31
N ALA A 529 23.31 45.39 19.60
CA ALA A 529 22.83 44.06 19.89
C ALA A 529 22.44 43.25 18.64
N GLY A 530 22.47 43.86 17.45
CA GLY A 530 22.15 43.18 16.18
C GLY A 530 20.98 43.85 15.42
N VAL A 531 20.56 43.23 14.34
CA VAL A 531 19.51 43.74 13.46
C VAL A 531 18.13 43.53 14.07
N ILE A 532 17.33 44.61 14.15
CA ILE A 532 15.93 44.53 14.57
C ILE A 532 15.03 44.40 13.33
N THR A 533 14.15 43.39 13.35
CA THR A 533 13.20 43.19 12.26
C THR A 533 11.76 43.25 12.76
N ASN A 534 10.92 43.89 11.99
CA ASN A 534 9.47 43.83 12.15
C ASN A 534 8.95 42.62 11.37
N LYS A 535 8.20 41.75 12.04
CA LYS A 535 7.63 40.53 11.44
C LYS A 535 6.12 40.53 11.59
N ARG A 536 5.42 40.30 10.50
CA ARG A 536 3.97 40.08 10.44
C ARG A 536 3.71 38.78 9.77
N SER A 537 3.06 37.83 10.44
CA SER A 537 2.77 36.50 9.89
C SER A 537 1.32 36.13 10.13
N ILE A 538 0.73 35.50 9.12
CA ILE A 538 -0.64 34.96 9.15
C ILE A 538 -0.54 33.49 8.69
N GLU A 539 -1.11 32.59 9.49
CA GLU A 539 -1.28 31.20 9.14
C GLU A 539 -2.77 30.88 9.28
N SER A 540 -3.38 30.39 8.20
CA SER A 540 -4.81 30.11 8.16
C SER A 540 -5.16 29.05 7.15
N THR A 541 -6.27 28.35 7.41
CA THR A 541 -6.91 27.46 6.44
C THR A 541 -8.26 28.03 6.09
N VAL A 542 -8.47 28.33 4.81
CA VAL A 542 -9.68 28.99 4.31
C VAL A 542 -10.29 28.22 3.15
N LEU A 543 -11.60 28.38 2.97
CA LEU A 543 -12.35 27.87 1.83
C LEU A 543 -12.87 29.06 1.02
N VAL A 544 -12.57 29.09 -0.28
CA VAL A 544 -12.86 30.22 -1.17
C VAL A 544 -13.37 29.72 -2.50
N ASP A 545 -14.34 30.39 -3.09
CA ASP A 545 -14.78 30.09 -4.44
C ASP A 545 -13.80 30.59 -5.49
N ASP A 546 -13.76 29.94 -6.63
CA ASP A 546 -12.88 30.29 -7.74
C ASP A 546 -13.07 31.74 -8.18
N GLY A 547 -11.98 32.54 -8.17
CA GLY A 547 -11.95 33.94 -8.57
C GLY A 547 -12.46 34.95 -7.53
N GLN A 548 -12.98 34.49 -6.39
CA GLN A 548 -13.46 35.38 -5.32
C GLN A 548 -12.31 35.90 -4.46
N ILE A 549 -12.48 37.12 -3.95
CA ILE A 549 -11.51 37.75 -3.03
C ILE A 549 -12.03 37.59 -1.60
N ILE A 550 -11.18 37.08 -0.73
CA ILE A 550 -11.45 37.01 0.71
C ILE A 550 -10.43 37.80 1.51
N VAL A 551 -10.85 38.24 2.68
CA VAL A 551 -9.98 38.81 3.71
C VAL A 551 -9.43 37.66 4.56
N LEU A 552 -8.11 37.48 4.60
CA LEU A 552 -7.47 36.53 5.50
C LEU A 552 -7.40 37.05 6.94
N GLY A 553 -7.17 38.29 7.08
CA GLY A 553 -7.04 38.97 8.37
C GLY A 553 -6.43 40.35 8.23
N GLY A 554 -6.31 41.04 9.34
CA GLY A 554 -5.70 42.35 9.37
C GLY A 554 -5.45 42.82 10.78
N LEU A 555 -4.82 43.99 10.90
CA LEU A 555 -4.57 44.69 12.15
C LEU A 555 -4.96 46.16 11.96
N ILE A 556 -5.79 46.66 12.83
CA ILE A 556 -6.05 48.11 12.96
C ILE A 556 -5.52 48.50 14.33
N GLN A 557 -4.49 49.32 14.34
CA GLN A 557 -3.86 49.81 15.56
C GLN A 557 -3.92 51.35 15.54
N ASP A 558 -4.31 51.91 16.65
CA ASP A 558 -4.34 53.37 16.88
C ASP A 558 -3.63 53.62 18.21
N ASP A 559 -2.43 54.18 18.17
CA ASP A 559 -1.57 54.42 19.33
C ASP A 559 -1.41 55.95 19.48
N VAL A 560 -2.00 56.47 20.52
CA VAL A 560 -1.92 57.91 20.88
C VAL A 560 -1.13 58.02 22.16
N ARG A 561 -0.05 58.79 22.10
CA ARG A 561 0.80 59.07 23.24
C ARG A 561 0.89 60.58 23.42
N ASP A 562 0.32 61.07 24.50
CA ASP A 562 0.42 62.47 24.93
C ASP A 562 1.35 62.51 26.14
N GLY A 563 2.41 63.29 26.05
CA GLY A 563 3.35 63.55 27.12
C GLY A 563 3.26 65.01 27.50
N LEU A 564 3.14 65.31 28.79
CA LEU A 564 3.13 66.67 29.33
C LEU A 564 4.11 66.73 30.50
N ASP A 565 5.20 67.41 30.29
CA ASP A 565 6.16 67.75 31.33
C ASP A 565 5.96 69.25 31.70
N LYS A 566 5.66 69.54 32.97
CA LYS A 566 5.41 70.89 33.43
C LYS A 566 6.03 71.19 34.80
N VAL A 567 6.33 72.39 35.04
CA VAL A 567 6.69 72.86 36.39
C VAL A 567 5.40 72.99 37.22
N PRO A 568 5.27 72.23 38.35
CA PRO A 568 4.07 72.32 39.18
C PRO A 568 3.72 73.73 39.61
N GLY A 569 2.46 74.14 39.45
CA GLY A 569 1.97 75.44 39.77
C GLY A 569 2.21 76.52 38.69
N LEU A 570 3.41 76.63 38.12
CA LEU A 570 3.71 77.59 37.06
C LEU A 570 3.17 77.17 35.70
N GLY A 571 3.23 75.89 35.41
CA GLY A 571 2.69 75.32 34.17
C GLY A 571 1.16 75.36 34.07
N ASP A 572 0.45 75.63 35.19
CA ASP A 572 -1.01 75.65 35.24
C ASP A 572 -1.60 77.03 35.13
N ILE A 573 -0.76 78.09 35.03
CA ILE A 573 -1.20 79.49 34.89
C ILE A 573 -1.80 79.64 33.49
N PRO A 574 -3.03 80.18 33.38
CA PRO A 574 -3.63 80.51 32.09
C PRO A 574 -2.79 81.52 31.33
N PHE A 575 -2.58 81.30 30.02
CA PHE A 575 -1.77 82.04 29.06
C PHE A 575 -0.24 82.04 29.28
N LEU A 576 0.25 82.03 30.51
CA LEU A 576 1.69 82.06 30.82
C LEU A 576 2.24 80.60 31.04
N GLY A 577 1.37 79.68 31.34
CA GLY A 577 1.78 78.31 31.64
C GLY A 577 2.50 77.60 30.47
N SER A 578 2.28 78.02 29.24
CA SER A 578 2.97 77.51 28.06
C SER A 578 4.49 77.74 28.06
N LEU A 579 4.98 78.73 28.82
CA LEU A 579 6.41 78.98 29.02
C LEU A 579 7.09 78.02 29.99
N PHE A 580 6.30 77.26 30.77
CA PHE A 580 6.78 76.31 31.82
C PHE A 580 6.35 74.90 31.60
N LYS A 581 5.97 74.54 30.36
CA LYS A 581 5.56 73.23 29.97
C LYS A 581 6.18 72.80 28.64
N TYR A 582 6.31 71.50 28.48
CA TYR A 582 6.74 70.84 27.27
C TYR A 582 5.71 69.77 26.94
N GLU A 583 5.10 69.87 25.78
CA GLU A 583 4.05 68.96 25.30
C GLU A 583 4.56 68.17 24.12
N THR A 584 4.36 66.91 24.19
CA THR A 584 4.63 65.95 23.07
C THR A 584 3.35 65.23 22.77
N ARG A 585 3.02 65.13 21.52
CA ARG A 585 1.92 64.27 21.04
C ARG A 585 2.42 63.40 19.90
N LYS A 586 2.22 62.08 20.05
CA LYS A 586 2.51 61.17 18.99
C LYS A 586 1.27 60.31 18.72
N HIS A 587 0.81 60.33 17.47
CA HIS A 587 -0.33 59.55 17.02
C HIS A 587 0.10 58.66 15.86
N VAL A 588 0.16 57.33 16.11
CA VAL A 588 0.53 56.33 15.11
C VAL A 588 -0.67 55.45 14.82
N LYS A 589 -1.17 55.55 13.60
CA LYS A 589 -2.26 54.69 13.13
C LYS A 589 -1.73 53.75 12.07
N THR A 590 -1.93 52.47 12.29
CA THR A 590 -1.51 51.42 11.36
C THR A 590 -2.72 50.56 10.98
N ASN A 591 -3.02 50.47 9.69
CA ASN A 591 -4.04 49.61 9.14
C ASN A 591 -3.34 48.62 8.23
N LEU A 592 -3.36 47.32 8.60
CA LEU A 592 -2.86 46.22 7.81
C LEU A 592 -4.04 45.34 7.41
N MET A 593 -4.18 45.05 6.13
CA MET A 593 -5.16 44.11 5.60
C MET A 593 -4.51 43.17 4.62
N VAL A 594 -4.88 41.89 4.71
CA VAL A 594 -4.39 40.85 3.82
C VAL A 594 -5.58 40.18 3.12
N PHE A 595 -5.57 40.26 1.80
CA PHE A 595 -6.57 39.70 0.92
C PHE A 595 -5.95 38.54 0.13
N LEU A 596 -6.81 37.61 -0.28
CA LEU A 596 -6.40 36.47 -1.11
C LEU A 596 -7.43 36.23 -2.20
N ARG A 597 -6.94 35.85 -3.39
CA ARG A 597 -7.75 35.49 -4.55
C ARG A 597 -7.18 34.25 -5.22
N PRO A 598 -7.85 33.08 -5.18
CA PRO A 598 -7.51 31.93 -5.98
C PRO A 598 -8.14 32.00 -7.37
N ARG A 599 -7.47 31.46 -8.39
CA ARG A 599 -8.03 31.19 -9.72
C ARG A 599 -7.65 29.80 -10.15
N VAL A 600 -8.65 28.96 -10.46
CA VAL A 600 -8.45 27.58 -10.86
C VAL A 600 -8.28 27.49 -12.37
N LEU A 601 -7.16 26.93 -12.81
CA LEU A 601 -6.82 26.74 -14.21
C LEU A 601 -6.96 25.26 -14.57
N ARG A 602 -8.06 24.92 -15.20
CA ARG A 602 -8.36 23.52 -15.60
C ARG A 602 -7.83 23.21 -17.00
N ASN A 603 -7.73 24.23 -17.86
CA ASN A 603 -7.36 24.10 -19.27
C ASN A 603 -6.02 24.80 -19.58
N ALA A 604 -5.29 24.26 -20.56
CA ALA A 604 -4.03 24.86 -21.01
C ALA A 604 -4.24 26.27 -21.60
N THR A 605 -5.37 26.51 -22.26
CA THR A 605 -5.73 27.81 -22.83
C THR A 605 -5.90 28.88 -21.75
N ALA A 606 -6.59 28.57 -20.64
CA ALA A 606 -6.74 29.49 -19.51
C ALA A 606 -5.39 29.83 -18.85
N ALA A 607 -4.48 28.88 -18.76
CA ALA A 607 -3.14 29.13 -18.26
C ALA A 607 -2.31 30.01 -19.21
N ALA A 608 -2.43 29.78 -20.52
CA ALA A 608 -1.73 30.58 -21.52
C ALA A 608 -2.24 32.02 -21.57
N THR A 609 -3.56 32.25 -21.49
CA THR A 609 -4.14 33.61 -21.44
C THR A 609 -3.69 34.36 -20.19
N LEU A 610 -3.75 33.72 -19.01
CA LEU A 610 -3.28 34.36 -17.77
C LEU A 610 -1.78 34.73 -17.85
N THR A 611 -0.97 33.87 -18.41
CA THR A 611 0.47 34.10 -18.58
C THR A 611 0.69 35.27 -19.55
N GLY A 612 -0.06 35.31 -20.66
CA GLY A 612 -0.02 36.41 -21.63
C GLY A 612 -0.39 37.75 -21.01
N ASP A 613 -1.51 37.80 -20.29
CA ASP A 613 -1.98 39.02 -19.62
C ASP A 613 -0.95 39.57 -18.62
N ARG A 614 -0.32 38.68 -17.84
CA ARG A 614 0.73 39.07 -16.86
C ARG A 614 2.01 39.55 -17.54
N TYR A 615 2.39 38.88 -18.63
CA TYR A 615 3.55 39.29 -19.40
C TYR A 615 3.35 40.70 -20.03
N ASP A 616 2.20 40.91 -20.63
CA ASP A 616 1.87 42.22 -21.23
C ASP A 616 1.73 43.30 -20.17
N TYR A 617 1.18 43.00 -19.00
CA TYR A 617 1.13 43.91 -17.86
C TYR A 617 2.54 44.36 -17.44
N ILE A 618 3.47 43.42 -17.20
CA ILE A 618 4.86 43.75 -16.80
C ILE A 618 5.54 44.56 -17.90
N ARG A 619 5.33 44.19 -19.16
CA ARG A 619 5.89 44.94 -20.29
C ARG A 619 5.36 46.37 -20.39
N ASN A 620 4.09 46.60 -20.13
CA ASN A 620 3.49 47.94 -20.07
C ASN A 620 4.06 48.76 -18.90
N GLU A 621 4.18 48.16 -17.70
CA GLU A 621 4.82 48.80 -16.56
C GLU A 621 6.29 49.19 -16.86
N GLN A 622 7.06 48.32 -17.51
CA GLN A 622 8.41 48.65 -17.96
C GLN A 622 8.43 49.82 -18.92
N SER A 623 7.44 49.93 -19.82
CA SER A 623 7.35 51.04 -20.75
C SER A 623 6.99 52.36 -20.07
N LEU A 624 6.16 52.31 -19.00
CA LEU A 624 5.77 53.49 -18.21
C LEU A 624 6.89 53.96 -17.28
N SER A 625 7.73 53.05 -16.80
CA SER A 625 8.87 53.36 -15.94
C SER A 625 10.09 53.91 -16.68
N ALA A 626 9.98 54.06 -18.00
CA ALA A 626 11.04 54.70 -18.79
C ALA A 626 11.37 56.07 -18.29
N THR A 627 12.57 56.26 -17.76
CA THR A 627 13.07 57.52 -17.22
C THR A 627 13.11 58.55 -18.34
N GLY A 628 12.51 59.72 -18.08
CA GLY A 628 12.56 60.83 -19.04
C GLY A 628 14.01 61.21 -19.39
N SER A 629 14.21 61.81 -20.56
CA SER A 629 15.54 62.23 -21.00
C SER A 629 16.12 63.28 -20.03
N HIS A 630 17.28 62.97 -19.45
CA HIS A 630 18.03 63.91 -18.63
C HIS A 630 19.07 64.65 -19.49
N LEU A 631 19.17 65.94 -19.29
CA LEU A 631 20.07 66.81 -20.07
C LEU A 631 21.57 66.48 -19.86
N PHE A 632 21.92 65.90 -18.71
CA PHE A 632 23.31 65.61 -18.32
C PHE A 632 23.66 64.14 -18.11
N LEU A 633 22.68 63.22 -18.24
CA LEU A 633 22.93 61.77 -18.08
C LEU A 633 22.67 61.06 -19.42
N PRO A 634 23.47 60.06 -19.76
CA PRO A 634 23.25 59.30 -20.99
C PRO A 634 21.89 58.59 -20.97
N ASN A 635 21.10 58.79 -22.02
CA ASN A 635 19.82 58.10 -22.20
C ASN A 635 20.07 56.61 -22.47
N THR A 636 19.89 55.78 -21.46
CA THR A 636 19.88 54.33 -21.62
C THR A 636 18.46 53.89 -21.93
N PRO A 637 18.23 53.16 -23.06
CA PRO A 637 16.91 52.66 -23.33
C PRO A 637 16.49 51.71 -22.22
N PRO A 638 15.22 51.79 -21.74
CA PRO A 638 14.74 50.88 -20.70
C PRO A 638 14.79 49.42 -21.21
N PRO A 639 15.17 48.45 -20.36
CA PRO A 639 15.11 47.08 -20.71
C PRO A 639 13.65 46.66 -20.87
N LEU A 640 13.17 46.53 -22.11
CA LEU A 640 11.82 46.10 -22.44
C LEU A 640 11.77 44.62 -22.75
N LEU A 641 10.83 43.92 -22.18
CA LEU A 641 10.56 42.53 -22.55
C LEU A 641 10.16 42.40 -24.03
N PRO A 642 10.64 41.38 -24.77
CA PRO A 642 10.25 41.14 -26.16
C PRO A 642 8.75 40.88 -26.28
N LYS A 643 8.15 41.18 -27.45
CA LYS A 643 6.74 40.78 -27.70
C LYS A 643 6.61 39.29 -27.69
N LEU A 644 5.63 38.71 -26.94
CA LEU A 644 5.27 37.31 -27.04
C LEU A 644 4.86 37.00 -28.48
N LYS A 645 5.55 36.02 -29.11
CA LYS A 645 5.04 35.43 -30.34
C LYS A 645 3.80 34.62 -30.01
N PRO A 646 2.68 34.76 -30.74
CA PRO A 646 1.52 33.93 -30.51
C PRO A 646 1.94 32.45 -30.61
N GLN A 647 1.78 31.70 -29.53
CA GLN A 647 1.99 30.25 -29.58
C GLN A 647 0.87 29.65 -30.42
N PRO A 648 1.18 28.77 -31.38
CA PRO A 648 0.14 28.04 -32.10
C PRO A 648 -0.67 27.23 -31.09
N VAL A 649 -1.98 27.47 -31.06
CA VAL A 649 -2.92 26.68 -30.22
C VAL A 649 -2.79 25.24 -30.71
N PRO A 650 -2.54 24.24 -29.80
CA PRO A 650 -2.49 22.85 -30.22
C PRO A 650 -3.83 22.47 -30.87
N ALA A 651 -3.77 21.92 -32.08
CA ALA A 651 -4.93 21.57 -32.90
C ALA A 651 -5.88 20.51 -32.25
N ASP A 652 -5.51 19.94 -31.11
CA ASP A 652 -6.30 18.94 -30.39
C ASP A 652 -7.40 19.52 -29.46
N ALA A 653 -7.55 20.83 -29.39
CA ALA A 653 -8.55 21.47 -28.53
C ALA A 653 -9.94 21.63 -29.18
N GLU A 654 -10.10 21.25 -30.46
CA GLU A 654 -11.33 21.46 -31.23
C GLU A 654 -11.94 20.15 -31.73
N LYS A 655 -12.29 19.25 -30.78
CA LYS A 655 -13.33 18.25 -31.03
C LYS A 655 -14.45 18.46 -30.06
N PRO A 656 -15.55 19.11 -30.46
CA PRO A 656 -16.78 19.05 -29.69
C PRO A 656 -17.23 17.59 -29.66
N ALA A 657 -17.48 17.07 -28.46
CA ALA A 657 -18.20 15.82 -28.29
C ALA A 657 -19.53 15.96 -29.04
N GLY A 658 -19.67 15.25 -30.13
CA GLY A 658 -20.93 15.10 -30.84
C GLY A 658 -21.94 14.35 -29.97
N PRO A 659 -23.24 14.42 -30.29
CA PRO A 659 -24.36 14.14 -29.44
C PRO A 659 -24.48 12.69 -28.99
#